data_39014ac7d4146ac87d5d04bed39b12c3
#
_entry.id   39014ac7d4146ac87d5d04bed39b12c3
#
_cell.length_a   1.000
_cell.length_b   1.000
_cell.length_c   1.000
_cell.angle_alpha   90.00
_cell.angle_beta   90.00
_cell.angle_gamma   90.00
#
_symmetry.space_group_name_H-M   'P 1'
#
loop_
_entity.id
_entity.type
_entity.pdbx_description
1 polymer ?
#
loop_
_entity_poly.entity_id
_entity_poly.type
_entity_poly.pdbx_seq_one_letter_code
_entity_poly.pdbx_strand_id
1 'polypeptide(L)'
;MRKIMLNGQWELAEAGNDRLCEVQVPGSVLSGLYGAGKIEDPFYRTNEDVTRELFRKDYEFSRTFVAAEDILKEEKIILVCEGLDTLADIYINGQKAGSADNMHRTWKLDVKEFLHSGENQIRIVFRSVLKYIEAYEYEDNKEIHYVPCGGMKGNQLIRKAHCMFGWDWGPQTIDAGIFRDIYLEAYSHPRIEDVKITQVHWDNAVDVCTTVAVSGNAVDKCQVRVTIQEDAESVCGHRTGANDRKTEAHVCKVGETVSANNNPAVLTSSIHNPKLWWPNGYGDQPLYKVQVELLDEYGTVLETITKRIGLRTLTISQEKDLWGKEFAFCVNGVKIFAMGGNYIPEDCIYSRITPEVQKYLLESCKRANFNCVRVWGGGYYPSDHFYDLCDEMGLIVWQDLMFACNVYDLTEEFEENITKEITENVKRLRHHASLGLWCGNNEMESAWDHWPEVQSESKYLRADYIKMFEYIVPKAVRAADSETFFWQSSPSSGGCFDDPDDENRGDCHYWDVWHGQKPFTDYQKHYFRFCSEFGFQSFPCLKTVESFTEEKDRNIFSRVMENHQKNPAANGKILYYLSENFRYPENFRKLLYVSQILQGMAMKYGVDHWRRHRGRCMGTLYWQINDNWPVASWSSIDYFGRWKALHYMAKKFYGPQAVSMCMDGDIMQVYLANESMDAQSYQVAFYVKNMECEILEKLTGTGTVGVQESAPILAVDVSGWEDKKYEIFLEAEVTLADGDVLCDVETLVPYKYLELDKPEITAEVEEQGDAFVIHLKSSCFSPFTAIGFIDADVTLEDNFFHMTDGEEMCVRLDKKDIRNGEILDAADLTQQMEILTLA
;
A
#
# COMPACT_ATOMS: atom_id res chain seq x y z
N MET A 1 14.42 32.05 7.99
CA MET A 1 14.37 30.91 8.95
C MET A 1 15.68 30.17 8.98
N ARG A 2 16.18 29.77 10.18
CA ARG A 2 17.34 28.90 10.33
C ARG A 2 16.93 27.54 10.88
N LYS A 3 17.43 26.46 10.28
CA LYS A 3 17.16 25.09 10.71
C LYS A 3 18.45 24.44 11.22
N ILE A 4 18.41 23.83 12.39
CA ILE A 4 19.51 23.03 12.95
C ILE A 4 19.02 21.59 13.03
N MET A 5 19.57 20.72 12.20
CA MET A 5 19.27 19.29 12.26
C MET A 5 19.87 18.67 13.52
N LEU A 6 19.04 17.91 14.23
CA LEU A 6 19.44 17.10 15.37
C LEU A 6 19.49 15.60 15.02
N ASN A 7 19.32 15.25 13.75
CA ASN A 7 19.55 13.90 13.23
C ASN A 7 21.01 13.50 13.38
N GLY A 8 21.30 12.21 13.26
CA GLY A 8 22.67 11.68 13.33
C GLY A 8 22.89 10.82 14.57
N GLN A 9 24.09 10.82 15.12
CA GLN A 9 24.45 9.97 16.25
C GLN A 9 23.88 10.49 17.57
N TRP A 10 23.20 9.60 18.29
CA TRP A 10 22.71 9.79 19.66
C TRP A 10 23.21 8.66 20.56
N GLU A 11 23.18 8.88 21.86
CA GLU A 11 23.39 7.86 22.86
C GLU A 11 22.06 7.24 23.25
N LEU A 12 22.02 5.90 23.27
CA LEU A 12 20.89 5.10 23.76
C LEU A 12 21.24 4.50 25.11
N ALA A 13 20.36 4.67 26.09
CA ALA A 13 20.46 4.05 27.39
C ALA A 13 19.10 3.47 27.85
N GLU A 14 19.09 2.54 28.79
CA GLU A 14 17.94 2.27 29.62
C GLU A 14 17.80 3.45 30.60
N ALA A 15 16.60 4.00 30.72
CA ALA A 15 16.39 5.27 31.42
C ALA A 15 16.96 5.25 32.85
N GLY A 16 17.81 6.20 33.16
CA GLY A 16 18.51 6.33 34.44
C GLY A 16 19.70 5.38 34.66
N ASN A 17 20.12 4.64 33.63
CA ASN A 17 21.27 3.73 33.67
C ASN A 17 22.40 4.20 32.77
N ASP A 18 23.51 3.47 32.76
CA ASP A 18 24.63 3.73 31.88
C ASP A 18 24.27 3.52 30.43
N ARG A 19 24.99 4.19 29.53
CA ARG A 19 24.87 4.08 28.09
C ARG A 19 24.95 2.62 27.62
N LEU A 20 24.01 2.20 26.76
CA LEU A 20 24.00 0.89 26.12
C LEU A 20 24.83 0.91 24.80
N CYS A 21 24.53 1.85 23.92
CA CYS A 21 25.16 1.96 22.62
C CYS A 21 24.96 3.36 22.00
N GLU A 22 25.55 3.57 20.84
CA GLU A 22 25.17 4.64 19.92
C GLU A 22 24.01 4.18 19.03
N VAL A 23 23.16 5.13 18.64
CA VAL A 23 22.05 4.91 17.70
C VAL A 23 22.00 6.04 16.69
N GLN A 24 21.77 5.69 15.44
CA GLN A 24 21.50 6.66 14.40
C GLN A 24 20.06 7.15 14.52
N VAL A 25 19.84 8.47 14.49
CA VAL A 25 18.51 9.10 14.43
C VAL A 25 18.32 9.74 13.04
N PRO A 26 17.20 9.53 12.32
CA PRO A 26 16.06 8.66 12.68
C PRO A 26 16.47 7.24 13.04
N GLY A 27 15.87 6.72 14.14
CA GLY A 27 16.25 5.45 14.71
C GLY A 27 15.31 5.01 15.84
N SER A 28 15.52 3.79 16.30
CA SER A 28 14.72 3.19 17.37
C SER A 28 15.58 2.37 18.33
N VAL A 29 14.99 1.92 19.41
CA VAL A 29 15.64 1.03 20.38
C VAL A 29 16.11 -0.25 19.70
N LEU A 30 15.22 -0.91 18.91
CA LEU A 30 15.59 -2.15 18.23
C LEU A 30 16.68 -1.94 17.20
N SER A 31 16.56 -0.90 16.35
CA SER A 31 17.58 -0.62 15.33
C SER A 31 18.94 -0.30 15.96
N GLY A 32 18.95 0.42 17.08
CA GLY A 32 20.18 0.74 17.84
C GLY A 32 20.82 -0.48 18.50
N LEU A 33 20.03 -1.28 19.21
CA LEU A 33 20.53 -2.48 19.90
C LEU A 33 21.01 -3.54 18.90
N TYR A 34 20.27 -3.76 17.82
CA TYR A 34 20.65 -4.70 16.76
C TYR A 34 21.91 -4.24 16.03
N GLY A 35 21.97 -2.97 15.58
CA GLY A 35 23.15 -2.39 14.93
C GLY A 35 24.41 -2.42 15.80
N ALA A 36 24.28 -2.36 17.12
CA ALA A 36 25.38 -2.48 18.08
C ALA A 36 25.71 -3.93 18.47
N GLY A 37 25.02 -4.94 17.90
CA GLY A 37 25.22 -6.35 18.24
C GLY A 37 24.84 -6.72 19.69
N LYS A 38 23.92 -5.96 20.29
CA LYS A 38 23.43 -6.18 21.67
C LYS A 38 22.28 -7.16 21.74
N ILE A 39 21.59 -7.34 20.61
CA ILE A 39 20.53 -8.34 20.41
C ILE A 39 20.80 -9.09 19.10
N GLU A 40 20.29 -10.31 19.01
CA GLU A 40 20.26 -11.07 17.77
C GLU A 40 19.21 -10.48 16.81
N ASP A 41 19.21 -10.93 15.55
CA ASP A 41 18.22 -10.49 14.57
C ASP A 41 16.80 -10.73 15.10
N PRO A 42 15.98 -9.67 15.25
CA PRO A 42 14.61 -9.79 15.76
C PRO A 42 13.74 -10.75 14.95
N PHE A 43 14.05 -10.94 13.66
CA PHE A 43 13.27 -11.77 12.74
C PHE A 43 13.75 -13.22 12.66
N TYR A 44 14.88 -13.54 13.31
CA TYR A 44 15.42 -14.89 13.25
C TYR A 44 14.69 -15.81 14.23
N ARG A 45 14.11 -16.88 13.70
CA ARG A 45 13.39 -17.93 14.44
C ARG A 45 12.27 -17.40 15.34
N THR A 46 12.43 -17.42 16.64
CA THR A 46 11.43 -16.96 17.62
C THR A 46 11.94 -15.78 18.45
N ASN A 47 12.88 -15.00 17.92
CA ASN A 47 13.49 -13.87 18.63
C ASN A 47 12.50 -12.73 18.93
N GLU A 48 11.36 -12.69 18.24
CA GLU A 48 10.24 -11.82 18.58
C GLU A 48 9.86 -11.91 20.07
N ASP A 49 9.84 -13.11 20.65
CA ASP A 49 9.53 -13.33 22.06
C ASP A 49 10.52 -12.60 22.99
N VAL A 50 11.80 -12.58 22.62
CA VAL A 50 12.87 -11.90 23.38
C VAL A 50 12.77 -10.39 23.20
N THR A 51 12.54 -9.92 21.99
CA THR A 51 12.47 -8.48 21.70
C THR A 51 11.29 -7.82 22.39
N ARG A 52 10.15 -8.49 22.49
CA ARG A 52 8.98 -7.99 23.21
C ARG A 52 9.28 -7.65 24.67
N GLU A 53 10.04 -8.47 25.37
CA GLU A 53 10.37 -8.26 26.77
C GLU A 53 11.29 -7.03 27.02
N LEU A 54 12.03 -6.58 26.00
CA LEU A 54 12.84 -5.37 26.10
C LEU A 54 11.98 -4.14 26.42
N PHE A 55 10.77 -4.08 25.87
CA PHE A 55 9.87 -2.92 26.03
C PHE A 55 9.09 -2.88 27.33
N ARG A 56 9.41 -3.74 28.29
CA ARG A 56 9.05 -3.54 29.70
C ARG A 56 9.95 -2.52 30.40
N LYS A 57 10.93 -1.95 29.72
CA LYS A 57 11.84 -0.94 30.21
C LYS A 57 11.57 0.41 29.57
N ASP A 58 11.94 1.46 30.25
CA ASP A 58 11.97 2.80 29.71
C ASP A 58 13.35 3.06 29.10
N TYR A 59 13.40 3.74 27.96
CA TYR A 59 14.64 4.04 27.26
C TYR A 59 14.84 5.53 27.12
N GLU A 60 16.10 5.98 27.04
CA GLU A 60 16.41 7.37 26.76
C GLU A 60 17.39 7.52 25.61
N PHE A 61 17.11 8.50 24.79
CA PHE A 61 17.98 8.98 23.74
C PHE A 61 18.54 10.32 24.16
N SER A 62 19.87 10.51 24.06
CA SER A 62 20.51 11.77 24.42
C SER A 62 21.61 12.16 23.46
N ARG A 63 21.79 13.47 23.27
CA ARG A 63 22.92 14.04 22.55
C ARG A 63 23.21 15.46 23.01
N THR A 64 24.43 15.92 22.73
CA THR A 64 24.79 17.33 22.82
C THR A 64 24.71 17.99 21.44
N PHE A 65 24.40 19.28 21.44
CA PHE A 65 24.41 20.12 20.23
C PHE A 65 24.81 21.58 20.59
N VAL A 66 25.22 22.33 19.59
CA VAL A 66 25.64 23.72 19.80
C VAL A 66 24.57 24.68 19.32
N ALA A 67 24.11 25.56 20.21
CA ALA A 67 23.27 26.69 19.84
C ALA A 67 24.16 27.95 19.76
N ALA A 68 24.28 28.51 18.56
CA ALA A 68 25.05 29.72 18.32
C ALA A 68 24.33 30.95 18.91
N GLU A 69 25.08 31.97 19.34
CA GLU A 69 24.53 33.19 19.97
C GLU A 69 23.52 33.92 19.07
N ASP A 70 23.74 33.88 17.77
CA ASP A 70 22.85 34.53 16.78
C ASP A 70 21.49 33.85 16.63
N ILE A 71 21.41 32.54 16.88
CA ILE A 71 20.15 31.78 16.91
C ILE A 71 19.33 32.17 18.15
N LEU A 72 19.97 32.33 19.30
CA LEU A 72 19.30 32.73 20.54
C LEU A 72 18.72 34.16 20.48
N LYS A 73 19.12 34.97 19.49
CA LYS A 73 18.56 36.31 19.24
C LYS A 73 17.19 36.25 18.54
N GLU A 74 16.86 35.11 17.90
CA GLU A 74 15.56 34.95 17.26
C GLU A 74 14.43 34.98 18.31
N GLU A 75 13.23 35.42 17.91
CA GLU A 75 12.06 35.51 18.81
C GLU A 75 11.55 34.15 19.23
N LYS A 76 11.56 33.19 18.30
CA LYS A 76 11.08 31.82 18.48
C LYS A 76 12.18 30.82 18.16
N ILE A 77 12.29 29.80 18.99
CA ILE A 77 13.10 28.62 18.70
C ILE A 77 12.23 27.38 18.98
N ILE A 78 11.77 26.74 17.94
CA ILE A 78 10.86 25.60 18.01
C ILE A 78 11.61 24.31 17.80
N LEU A 79 11.54 23.40 18.75
CA LEU A 79 11.92 22.01 18.54
C LEU A 79 10.79 21.30 17.78
N VAL A 80 11.14 20.77 16.62
CA VAL A 80 10.23 19.99 15.77
C VAL A 80 10.67 18.54 15.82
N CYS A 81 9.73 17.67 16.23
CA CYS A 81 9.89 16.22 16.21
C CYS A 81 8.82 15.65 15.28
N GLU A 82 9.20 15.22 14.08
CA GLU A 82 8.25 14.72 13.08
C GLU A 82 7.68 13.34 13.39
N GLY A 83 8.36 12.56 14.26
CA GLY A 83 7.89 11.26 14.71
C GLY A 83 8.58 10.79 15.97
N LEU A 84 7.83 10.73 17.06
CA LEU A 84 8.22 10.14 18.34
C LEU A 84 7.34 8.92 18.65
N ASP A 85 7.93 7.78 18.80
CA ASP A 85 7.22 6.52 19.06
C ASP A 85 7.49 6.03 20.49
N THR A 86 6.60 6.29 21.45
CA THR A 86 5.30 7.00 21.42
C THR A 86 5.18 7.90 22.65
N LEU A 87 5.24 7.31 23.87
CA LEU A 87 5.10 8.04 25.14
C LEU A 87 6.45 8.63 25.52
N ALA A 88 6.69 9.90 25.17
CA ALA A 88 7.99 10.53 25.32
C ALA A 88 7.95 11.76 26.23
N ASP A 89 8.94 11.88 27.11
CA ASP A 89 9.23 13.09 27.89
C ASP A 89 10.51 13.74 27.36
N ILE A 90 10.44 15.03 26.98
CA ILE A 90 11.51 15.76 26.30
C ILE A 90 12.15 16.72 27.29
N TYR A 91 13.47 16.65 27.41
CA TYR A 91 14.27 17.49 28.32
C TYR A 91 15.34 18.23 27.54
N ILE A 92 15.54 19.50 27.87
CA ILE A 92 16.67 20.31 27.38
C ILE A 92 17.40 20.84 28.60
N ASN A 93 18.72 20.64 28.66
CA ASN A 93 19.58 21.05 29.78
C ASN A 93 19.03 20.60 31.14
N GLY A 94 18.44 19.39 31.20
CA GLY A 94 17.87 18.80 32.41
C GLY A 94 16.49 19.30 32.81
N GLN A 95 15.91 20.27 32.10
CA GLN A 95 14.57 20.80 32.34
C GLN A 95 13.58 20.17 31.37
N LYS A 96 12.39 19.81 31.83
CA LYS A 96 11.32 19.23 31.00
C LYS A 96 10.72 20.32 30.10
N ALA A 97 10.91 20.16 28.78
CA ALA A 97 10.37 21.06 27.78
C ALA A 97 8.99 20.64 27.28
N GLY A 98 8.63 19.36 27.34
CA GLY A 98 7.32 18.87 26.92
C GLY A 98 7.19 17.35 26.97
N SER A 99 6.06 16.84 26.48
CA SER A 99 5.77 15.41 26.35
C SER A 99 5.06 15.13 25.02
N ALA A 100 5.16 13.89 24.56
CA ALA A 100 4.44 13.35 23.40
C ALA A 100 3.74 12.03 23.81
N ASP A 101 2.58 11.75 23.17
CA ASP A 101 1.77 10.55 23.43
C ASP A 101 1.09 10.00 22.17
N ASN A 102 1.52 10.47 20.99
CA ASN A 102 0.93 10.10 19.70
C ASN A 102 2.03 10.08 18.62
N MET A 103 2.32 8.91 18.03
CA MET A 103 3.34 8.77 16.99
C MET A 103 2.93 9.33 15.63
N HIS A 104 1.63 9.55 15.42
CA HIS A 104 1.09 10.02 14.15
C HIS A 104 1.13 11.54 14.00
N ARG A 105 1.66 12.26 15.02
CA ARG A 105 1.71 13.72 15.08
C ARG A 105 3.13 14.27 14.95
N THR A 106 3.22 15.49 14.42
CA THR A 106 4.43 16.30 14.48
C THR A 106 4.39 17.19 15.72
N TRP A 107 5.32 16.95 16.65
CA TRP A 107 5.40 17.71 17.90
C TRP A 107 6.24 18.96 17.73
N LYS A 108 5.70 20.13 18.10
CA LYS A 108 6.36 21.42 18.02
C LYS A 108 6.36 22.08 19.41
N LEU A 109 7.54 22.31 19.97
CA LEU A 109 7.73 22.86 21.32
C LEU A 109 8.55 24.14 21.25
N ASP A 110 8.09 25.24 21.85
CA ASP A 110 8.92 26.43 22.02
C ASP A 110 9.94 26.17 23.11
N VAL A 111 11.21 26.06 22.71
CA VAL A 111 12.29 25.64 23.61
C VAL A 111 13.28 26.76 23.89
N LYS A 112 13.00 27.98 23.45
CA LYS A 112 13.93 29.11 23.57
C LYS A 112 14.39 29.35 25.02
N GLU A 113 13.53 29.27 26.00
CA GLU A 113 13.81 29.52 27.40
C GLU A 113 14.76 28.48 28.04
N PHE A 114 14.86 27.28 27.44
CA PHE A 114 15.69 26.19 27.93
C PHE A 114 17.10 26.19 27.36
N LEU A 115 17.38 27.05 26.33
CA LEU A 115 18.63 27.06 25.61
C LEU A 115 19.60 28.15 26.12
N HIS A 116 20.89 27.86 26.04
CA HIS A 116 21.94 28.82 26.26
C HIS A 116 22.98 28.80 25.14
N SER A 117 23.83 29.83 25.07
CA SER A 117 24.89 29.91 24.08
C SER A 117 25.95 28.83 24.31
N GLY A 118 26.37 28.18 23.24
CA GLY A 118 27.33 27.08 23.29
C GLY A 118 26.68 25.71 23.32
N GLU A 119 27.26 24.80 24.09
CA GLU A 119 26.81 23.39 24.17
C GLU A 119 25.53 23.27 24.98
N ASN A 120 24.54 22.58 24.43
CA ASN A 120 23.27 22.22 25.06
C ASN A 120 23.08 20.71 24.97
N GLN A 121 22.32 20.15 25.90
CA GLN A 121 21.95 18.74 25.89
C GLN A 121 20.43 18.58 25.65
N ILE A 122 20.09 17.70 24.73
CA ILE A 122 18.71 17.20 24.58
C ILE A 122 18.67 15.74 25.03
N ARG A 123 17.61 15.39 25.77
CA ARG A 123 17.32 14.04 26.25
C ARG A 123 15.84 13.75 26.08
N ILE A 124 15.51 12.61 25.46
CA ILE A 124 14.13 12.17 25.23
C ILE A 124 13.99 10.81 25.90
N VAL A 125 13.07 10.71 26.86
CA VAL A 125 12.80 9.49 27.62
C VAL A 125 11.51 8.88 27.08
N PHE A 126 11.62 7.71 26.48
CA PHE A 126 10.48 6.91 26.03
C PHE A 126 10.04 5.99 27.17
N ARG A 127 8.82 6.20 27.65
CA ARG A 127 8.21 5.38 28.67
C ARG A 127 7.63 4.12 28.07
N SER A 128 7.76 3.01 28.76
CA SER A 128 7.21 1.72 28.36
C SER A 128 5.68 1.80 28.19
N VAL A 129 5.21 1.53 26.98
CA VAL A 129 3.78 1.42 26.68
C VAL A 129 3.17 0.22 27.40
N LEU A 130 3.93 -0.86 27.63
CA LEU A 130 3.48 -2.03 28.37
C LEU A 130 3.21 -1.70 29.83
N LYS A 131 4.11 -0.97 30.51
CA LYS A 131 3.89 -0.49 31.88
C LYS A 131 2.68 0.45 31.96
N TYR A 132 2.49 1.31 30.93
CA TYR A 132 1.33 2.19 30.90
C TYR A 132 0.02 1.40 30.82
N ILE A 133 -0.05 0.37 29.96
CA ILE A 133 -1.22 -0.50 29.82
C ILE A 133 -1.47 -1.27 31.13
N GLU A 134 -0.42 -1.81 31.74
CA GLU A 134 -0.52 -2.53 33.01
C GLU A 134 -1.03 -1.60 34.14
N ALA A 135 -0.52 -0.38 34.24
CA ALA A 135 -0.98 0.60 35.24
C ALA A 135 -2.46 0.98 35.03
N TYR A 136 -2.87 1.20 33.77
CA TYR A 136 -4.26 1.48 33.42
C TYR A 136 -5.21 0.38 33.88
N GLU A 137 -4.86 -0.89 33.66
CA GLU A 137 -5.70 -2.04 34.02
C GLU A 137 -5.69 -2.31 35.55
N TYR A 138 -4.50 -2.34 36.16
CA TYR A 138 -4.36 -2.85 37.55
C TYR A 138 -4.30 -1.77 38.61
N GLU A 139 -3.70 -0.62 38.35
CA GLU A 139 -3.57 0.49 39.31
C GLU A 139 -4.79 1.41 39.25
N ASP A 140 -5.22 1.80 38.01
CA ASP A 140 -6.39 2.63 37.80
C ASP A 140 -7.71 1.84 37.84
N ASN A 141 -7.62 0.50 37.76
CA ASN A 141 -8.76 -0.44 37.74
C ASN A 141 -9.78 -0.11 36.63
N LYS A 142 -9.26 0.18 35.43
CA LYS A 142 -10.05 0.47 34.24
C LYS A 142 -10.12 -0.73 33.33
N GLU A 143 -11.25 -0.89 32.68
CA GLU A 143 -11.47 -1.98 31.73
C GLU A 143 -10.72 -1.74 30.41
N ILE A 144 -10.12 -2.80 29.86
CA ILE A 144 -9.56 -2.83 28.51
C ILE A 144 -10.54 -3.57 27.61
N HIS A 145 -11.00 -2.89 26.57
CA HIS A 145 -12.00 -3.39 25.65
C HIS A 145 -11.41 -4.32 24.59
N TYR A 146 -12.26 -4.78 23.67
CA TYR A 146 -11.88 -5.70 22.61
C TYR A 146 -10.68 -5.20 21.80
N VAL A 147 -9.80 -6.15 21.45
CA VAL A 147 -8.68 -5.99 20.53
C VAL A 147 -8.72 -7.09 19.46
N PRO A 148 -8.19 -6.83 18.23
CA PRO A 148 -8.24 -7.81 17.16
C PRO A 148 -7.33 -9.01 17.39
N CYS A 149 -7.56 -10.08 16.62
CA CYS A 149 -6.75 -11.30 16.63
C CYS A 149 -5.26 -10.99 16.37
N GLY A 150 -4.38 -11.55 17.17
CA GLY A 150 -2.93 -11.30 17.15
C GLY A 150 -2.49 -10.03 17.86
N GLY A 151 -3.40 -9.09 18.14
CA GLY A 151 -3.12 -7.85 18.86
C GLY A 151 -2.90 -8.04 20.36
N MET A 152 -2.01 -7.26 20.94
CA MET A 152 -1.84 -7.19 22.37
C MET A 152 -2.96 -6.40 23.04
N LYS A 153 -3.45 -6.92 24.16
CA LYS A 153 -4.44 -6.24 25.01
C LYS A 153 -3.96 -4.82 25.38
N GLY A 154 -4.81 -3.82 25.19
CA GLY A 154 -4.54 -2.43 25.52
C GLY A 154 -3.90 -1.59 24.40
N ASN A 155 -3.70 -2.14 23.22
CA ASN A 155 -3.13 -1.39 22.09
C ASN A 155 -3.95 -0.14 21.75
N GLN A 156 -5.26 -0.17 21.90
CA GLN A 156 -6.17 0.96 21.67
C GLN A 156 -5.97 2.15 22.61
N LEU A 157 -5.28 1.96 23.74
CA LEU A 157 -4.96 3.04 24.70
C LEU A 157 -3.79 3.92 24.23
N ILE A 158 -3.06 3.48 23.23
CA ILE A 158 -1.83 4.14 22.76
C ILE A 158 -2.03 4.55 21.28
N ARG A 159 -1.85 5.84 21.00
CA ARG A 159 -1.85 6.34 19.59
C ARG A 159 -0.54 5.97 18.90
N LYS A 160 -0.40 4.67 18.64
CA LYS A 160 0.71 4.00 18.00
C LYS A 160 0.15 3.09 16.90
N ALA A 161 0.90 2.85 15.85
CA ALA A 161 0.48 1.91 14.80
C ALA A 161 0.07 0.58 15.43
N HIS A 162 -1.19 0.20 15.27
CA HIS A 162 -1.76 -0.95 15.99
C HIS A 162 -1.07 -2.25 15.63
N CYS A 163 -0.63 -2.42 14.37
CA CYS A 163 0.10 -3.61 13.94
C CYS A 163 1.46 -3.81 14.64
N MET A 164 2.04 -2.77 15.28
CA MET A 164 3.24 -2.96 16.11
C MET A 164 2.98 -3.75 17.39
N PHE A 165 1.74 -3.78 17.84
CA PHE A 165 1.31 -4.63 18.95
C PHE A 165 0.97 -6.07 18.54
N GLY A 166 1.24 -6.42 17.29
CA GLY A 166 0.86 -7.69 16.68
C GLY A 166 -0.43 -7.58 15.85
N TRP A 167 -0.51 -8.40 14.84
CA TRP A 167 -1.67 -8.59 13.97
C TRP A 167 -1.68 -10.03 13.47
N ASP A 168 -2.71 -10.47 12.75
CA ASP A 168 -2.76 -11.83 12.22
C ASP A 168 -1.79 -12.10 11.04
N TRP A 169 -0.95 -11.11 10.70
CA TRP A 169 0.21 -11.18 9.79
C TRP A 169 1.45 -10.51 10.37
N GLY A 170 1.34 -9.69 11.40
CA GLY A 170 2.40 -8.86 11.95
C GLY A 170 2.94 -9.35 13.30
N PRO A 171 4.25 -9.19 13.58
CA PRO A 171 4.84 -9.57 14.85
C PRO A 171 4.49 -8.55 15.93
N GLN A 172 4.61 -8.97 17.20
CA GLN A 172 4.52 -8.07 18.36
C GLN A 172 5.84 -7.32 18.57
N THR A 173 6.17 -6.44 17.64
CA THR A 173 7.40 -5.65 17.65
C THR A 173 7.12 -4.27 18.20
N ILE A 174 6.99 -4.16 19.51
CA ILE A 174 6.73 -2.91 20.22
C ILE A 174 8.05 -2.16 20.30
N ASP A 175 8.35 -1.32 19.32
CA ASP A 175 9.55 -0.50 19.31
C ASP A 175 9.31 0.87 19.99
N ALA A 176 10.37 1.64 20.19
CA ALA A 176 10.31 3.01 20.67
C ALA A 176 11.48 3.82 20.10
N GLY A 177 11.27 5.10 19.79
CA GLY A 177 12.36 5.91 19.30
C GLY A 177 11.96 7.17 18.53
N ILE A 178 12.96 7.81 17.96
CA ILE A 178 12.82 9.00 17.11
C ILE A 178 12.86 8.49 15.66
N PHE A 179 11.71 8.09 15.12
CA PHE A 179 11.67 7.37 13.84
C PHE A 179 11.56 8.27 12.59
N ARG A 180 11.45 9.60 12.79
CA ARG A 180 11.48 10.63 11.75
C ARG A 180 12.42 11.77 12.15
N ASP A 181 12.51 12.78 11.32
CA ASP A 181 13.41 13.92 11.53
C ASP A 181 13.14 14.69 12.82
N ILE A 182 14.23 15.16 13.45
CA ILE A 182 14.20 16.04 14.60
C ILE A 182 15.15 17.24 14.38
N TYR A 183 14.66 18.45 14.64
CA TYR A 183 15.43 19.67 14.39
C TYR A 183 14.91 20.87 15.17
N LEU A 184 15.73 21.94 15.23
CA LEU A 184 15.31 23.25 15.72
C LEU A 184 15.02 24.17 14.54
N GLU A 185 13.94 24.94 14.63
CA GLU A 185 13.64 26.08 13.77
C GLU A 185 13.71 27.38 14.57
N ALA A 186 14.55 28.31 14.11
CA ALA A 186 14.69 29.61 14.74
C ALA A 186 14.29 30.73 13.79
N TYR A 187 13.43 31.62 14.24
CA TYR A 187 12.89 32.73 13.43
C TYR A 187 12.32 33.89 14.27
N SER A 188 12.29 35.09 13.67
CA SER A 188 11.67 36.29 14.24
C SER A 188 10.67 36.96 13.29
N HIS A 189 10.41 36.35 12.17
CA HIS A 189 9.48 36.87 11.15
C HIS A 189 8.16 36.09 11.17
N PRO A 190 7.07 36.66 10.62
CA PRO A 190 5.84 35.93 10.39
C PRO A 190 6.08 34.64 9.58
N ARG A 191 5.21 33.66 9.76
CA ARG A 191 5.32 32.33 9.16
C ARG A 191 4.08 31.95 8.38
N ILE A 192 4.24 31.14 7.34
CA ILE A 192 3.15 30.46 6.68
C ILE A 192 2.73 29.26 7.56
N GLU A 193 1.51 29.30 8.08
CA GLU A 193 0.97 28.24 8.93
C GLU A 193 0.26 27.13 8.13
N ASP A 194 -0.37 27.54 7.03
CA ASP A 194 -1.16 26.61 6.23
C ASP A 194 -1.27 27.10 4.78
N VAL A 195 -1.18 26.16 3.84
CA VAL A 195 -1.44 26.37 2.43
C VAL A 195 -2.50 25.36 1.99
N LYS A 196 -3.69 25.85 1.65
CA LYS A 196 -4.78 25.06 1.09
C LYS A 196 -4.93 25.40 -0.39
N ILE A 197 -4.94 24.38 -1.25
CA ILE A 197 -5.09 24.54 -2.70
C ILE A 197 -6.36 23.80 -3.11
N THR A 198 -7.26 24.51 -3.79
CA THR A 198 -8.49 23.94 -4.37
C THR A 198 -8.58 24.26 -5.84
N GLN A 199 -9.40 23.55 -6.59
CA GLN A 199 -9.48 23.66 -8.04
C GLN A 199 -10.94 23.80 -8.49
N VAL A 200 -11.18 24.68 -9.48
CA VAL A 200 -12.44 24.77 -10.19
C VAL A 200 -12.16 24.52 -11.68
N HIS A 201 -12.77 23.47 -12.21
CA HIS A 201 -12.55 23.03 -13.59
C HIS A 201 -13.61 23.61 -14.52
N TRP A 202 -13.17 24.20 -15.63
CA TRP A 202 -13.95 24.72 -16.75
C TRP A 202 -13.55 23.96 -18.03
N ASP A 203 -14.29 24.12 -19.12
CA ASP A 203 -14.04 23.40 -20.37
C ASP A 203 -12.58 23.51 -20.88
N ASN A 204 -11.97 24.71 -20.80
CA ASN A 204 -10.63 24.97 -21.31
C ASN A 204 -9.69 25.64 -20.29
N ALA A 205 -10.03 25.62 -19.01
CA ALA A 205 -9.24 26.25 -17.98
C ALA A 205 -9.45 25.55 -16.63
N VAL A 206 -8.47 25.70 -15.73
CA VAL A 206 -8.60 25.37 -14.33
C VAL A 206 -8.22 26.57 -13.49
N ASP A 207 -9.13 27.01 -12.64
CA ASP A 207 -8.84 28.02 -11.63
C ASP A 207 -8.28 27.34 -10.39
N VAL A 208 -7.02 27.63 -10.05
CA VAL A 208 -6.35 27.16 -8.85
C VAL A 208 -6.46 28.23 -7.80
N CYS A 209 -7.20 27.95 -6.74
CA CYS A 209 -7.39 28.82 -5.60
C CYS A 209 -6.43 28.42 -4.47
N THR A 210 -5.50 29.30 -4.12
CA THR A 210 -4.51 29.10 -3.06
C THR A 210 -4.88 29.97 -1.85
N THR A 211 -5.21 29.35 -0.74
CA THR A 211 -5.53 29.99 0.55
C THR A 211 -4.33 29.84 1.48
N VAL A 212 -3.76 30.94 1.94
CA VAL A 212 -2.55 30.99 2.74
C VAL A 212 -2.84 31.63 4.09
N ALA A 213 -2.71 30.85 5.16
CA ALA A 213 -2.77 31.35 6.53
C ALA A 213 -1.37 31.74 7.00
N VAL A 214 -1.24 32.95 7.57
CA VAL A 214 0.03 33.48 8.08
C VAL A 214 -0.12 33.83 9.55
N SER A 215 0.90 33.54 10.37
CA SER A 215 0.92 33.90 11.80
C SER A 215 2.17 34.65 12.19
N GLY A 216 2.15 35.27 13.37
CA GLY A 216 3.30 36.01 13.93
C GLY A 216 3.07 37.53 14.02
N ASN A 217 4.12 38.23 14.37
CA ASN A 217 4.11 39.68 14.51
C ASN A 217 4.23 40.37 13.14
N ALA A 218 3.58 41.54 12.96
CA ALA A 218 3.65 42.33 11.73
C ALA A 218 3.18 41.63 10.44
N VAL A 219 2.21 40.72 10.52
CA VAL A 219 1.56 40.07 9.36
C VAL A 219 0.96 41.12 8.42
N ASP A 220 0.48 42.24 8.97
CA ASP A 220 -0.06 43.40 8.25
C ASP A 220 0.92 44.07 7.29
N LYS A 221 2.22 43.87 7.49
CA LYS A 221 3.28 44.38 6.60
C LYS A 221 3.75 43.37 5.57
N CYS A 222 3.24 42.17 5.60
CA CYS A 222 3.65 41.11 4.70
C CYS A 222 2.78 41.03 3.44
N GLN A 223 3.34 40.42 2.42
CA GLN A 223 2.65 40.05 1.18
C GLN A 223 2.82 38.56 0.93
N VAL A 224 1.81 37.95 0.33
CA VAL A 224 1.87 36.55 -0.14
C VAL A 224 1.94 36.57 -1.66
N ARG A 225 2.93 35.93 -2.22
CA ARG A 225 3.07 35.69 -3.66
C ARG A 225 2.92 34.21 -3.96
N VAL A 226 2.08 33.87 -4.93
CA VAL A 226 1.87 32.53 -5.42
C VAL A 226 2.32 32.45 -6.87
N THR A 227 3.14 31.48 -7.20
CA THR A 227 3.57 31.18 -8.56
C THR A 227 3.25 29.73 -8.88
N ILE A 228 2.56 29.49 -10.01
CA ILE A 228 2.23 28.13 -10.49
C ILE A 228 2.95 27.90 -11.81
N GLN A 229 3.64 26.78 -11.91
CA GLN A 229 4.33 26.37 -13.14
C GLN A 229 4.27 24.86 -13.34
N GLU A 230 4.22 24.41 -14.60
CA GLU A 230 4.30 22.98 -14.94
C GLU A 230 5.63 22.40 -14.41
N ASP A 231 5.58 21.22 -13.79
CA ASP A 231 6.77 20.51 -13.32
C ASP A 231 7.38 19.72 -14.49
N ALA A 232 8.41 20.29 -15.11
CA ALA A 232 9.08 19.68 -16.25
C ALA A 232 9.71 18.30 -15.95
N GLU A 233 9.99 18.00 -14.68
CA GLU A 233 10.56 16.73 -14.25
C GLU A 233 9.52 15.60 -14.28
N SER A 234 8.23 15.92 -14.10
CA SER A 234 7.14 14.94 -14.14
C SER A 234 6.81 14.41 -15.54
N VAL A 235 7.30 15.05 -16.61
CA VAL A 235 6.99 14.71 -18.02
C VAL A 235 7.92 13.63 -18.60
N CYS A 236 8.92 13.16 -17.86
CA CYS A 236 9.99 12.27 -18.37
C CYS A 236 9.69 10.76 -18.26
N GLY A 237 8.43 10.34 -18.17
CA GLY A 237 7.99 8.93 -18.13
C GLY A 237 7.47 8.45 -19.49
N HIS A 238 8.26 7.61 -20.17
CA HIS A 238 7.91 6.81 -21.36
C HIS A 238 7.61 7.55 -22.68
N ARG A 239 8.64 8.00 -23.37
CA ARG A 239 8.63 8.12 -24.84
C ARG A 239 9.39 6.95 -25.46
N THR A 240 8.69 5.88 -25.80
CA THR A 240 9.13 4.94 -26.84
C THR A 240 8.74 5.54 -28.20
N GLY A 241 9.72 6.11 -28.90
CA GLY A 241 9.48 6.60 -30.28
C GLY A 241 10.38 7.78 -30.63
N ALA A 242 11.42 7.49 -31.40
CA ALA A 242 12.33 8.48 -31.94
C ALA A 242 11.59 9.50 -32.85
N ASN A 243 11.28 10.65 -32.29
CA ASN A 243 11.18 11.92 -33.05
C ASN A 243 11.32 13.08 -32.06
N ASP A 244 12.57 13.39 -31.73
CA ASP A 244 12.96 14.59 -30.99
C ASP A 244 12.58 15.85 -31.78
N ARG A 245 11.37 16.35 -31.59
CA ARG A 245 11.13 17.78 -31.62
C ARG A 245 11.15 18.26 -30.18
N LYS A 246 12.20 19.02 -29.81
CA LYS A 246 12.19 19.85 -28.62
C LYS A 246 10.96 20.75 -28.69
N THR A 247 9.86 20.29 -28.08
CA THR A 247 8.76 21.19 -27.75
C THR A 247 9.30 22.07 -26.63
N GLU A 248 9.49 23.35 -26.91
CA GLU A 248 9.69 24.36 -25.87
C GLU A 248 8.59 24.13 -24.84
N ALA A 249 8.99 23.88 -23.58
CA ALA A 249 8.07 23.76 -22.48
C ALA A 249 7.24 25.05 -22.47
N HIS A 250 5.95 24.95 -22.73
CA HIS A 250 5.03 26.03 -22.49
C HIS A 250 4.99 26.26 -20.98
N VAL A 251 5.91 27.15 -20.52
CA VAL A 251 5.96 27.56 -19.10
C VAL A 251 4.72 28.42 -18.86
N CYS A 252 3.64 27.78 -18.44
CA CYS A 252 2.50 28.46 -17.85
C CYS A 252 2.95 28.97 -16.48
N LYS A 253 3.54 30.18 -16.43
CA LYS A 253 3.91 30.85 -15.21
C LYS A 253 2.88 31.92 -14.92
N VAL A 254 1.99 31.65 -13.97
CA VAL A 254 1.04 32.63 -13.45
C VAL A 254 1.47 33.01 -12.05
N GLY A 255 1.64 34.30 -11.79
CA GLY A 255 2.05 34.80 -10.48
C GLY A 255 1.10 35.92 -10.02
N GLU A 256 0.60 35.82 -8.80
CA GLU A 256 -0.21 36.84 -8.15
C GLU A 256 0.40 37.22 -6.79
N THR A 257 0.17 38.47 -6.37
CA THR A 257 0.63 38.96 -5.06
C THR A 257 -0.49 39.74 -4.38
N VAL A 258 -0.77 39.38 -3.12
CA VAL A 258 -1.78 40.08 -2.29
C VAL A 258 -1.19 40.44 -0.92
N SER A 259 -1.77 41.46 -0.27
CA SER A 259 -1.44 41.77 1.12
C SER A 259 -1.89 40.65 2.05
N ALA A 260 -1.04 40.30 3.03
CA ALA A 260 -1.36 39.35 4.09
C ALA A 260 -2.34 39.90 5.16
N ASN A 261 -2.76 41.16 5.02
CA ASN A 261 -3.77 41.79 5.92
C ASN A 261 -5.12 41.06 5.92
N ASN A 262 -5.49 40.41 4.79
CA ASN A 262 -6.63 39.51 4.72
C ASN A 262 -6.15 38.10 5.05
N ASN A 263 -6.06 37.77 6.30
CA ASN A 263 -5.61 36.47 6.77
C ASN A 263 -6.80 35.53 7.07
N PRO A 264 -6.97 34.39 6.36
CA PRO A 264 -6.09 33.89 5.32
C PRO A 264 -6.11 34.70 4.01
N ALA A 265 -4.96 34.85 3.36
CA ALA A 265 -4.83 35.46 2.04
C ALA A 265 -5.32 34.44 0.97
N VAL A 266 -6.16 34.91 0.03
CA VAL A 266 -6.73 34.08 -1.04
C VAL A 266 -6.29 34.60 -2.40
N LEU A 267 -5.71 33.73 -3.20
CA LEU A 267 -5.25 34.04 -4.57
C LEU A 267 -5.85 33.02 -5.53
N THR A 268 -6.32 33.47 -6.69
CA THR A 268 -6.84 32.58 -7.72
C THR A 268 -6.08 32.81 -9.02
N SER A 269 -5.51 31.72 -9.54
CA SER A 269 -4.75 31.73 -10.80
C SER A 269 -5.40 30.81 -11.81
N SER A 270 -5.70 31.31 -13.03
CA SER A 270 -6.31 30.52 -14.10
C SER A 270 -5.26 29.92 -15.02
N ILE A 271 -5.30 28.62 -15.20
CA ILE A 271 -4.44 27.86 -16.12
C ILE A 271 -5.27 27.50 -17.34
N HIS A 272 -4.92 28.07 -18.50
CA HIS A 272 -5.61 27.79 -19.76
C HIS A 272 -5.00 26.59 -20.49
N ASN A 273 -5.84 25.77 -21.12
CA ASN A 273 -5.47 24.52 -21.78
C ASN A 273 -4.62 23.63 -20.87
N PRO A 274 -5.11 23.28 -19.66
CA PRO A 274 -4.38 22.53 -18.67
C PRO A 274 -4.10 21.10 -19.15
N LYS A 275 -2.95 20.55 -18.78
CA LYS A 275 -2.71 19.11 -18.84
C LYS A 275 -3.32 18.49 -17.59
N LEU A 276 -4.27 17.57 -17.78
CA LEU A 276 -4.95 16.91 -16.67
C LEU A 276 -4.18 15.68 -16.21
N TRP A 277 -4.14 15.47 -14.89
CA TRP A 277 -3.61 14.28 -14.28
C TRP A 277 -4.61 13.11 -14.39
N TRP A 278 -4.11 11.92 -14.70
CA TRP A 278 -4.87 10.69 -14.81
C TRP A 278 -4.24 9.55 -14.01
N PRO A 279 -5.02 8.58 -13.52
CA PRO A 279 -4.47 7.38 -12.92
C PRO A 279 -3.79 6.50 -13.96
N ASN A 280 -2.93 5.60 -13.47
CA ASN A 280 -2.22 4.63 -14.30
C ASN A 280 -3.18 3.86 -15.21
N GLY A 281 -2.85 3.71 -16.49
CA GLY A 281 -3.67 3.05 -17.50
C GLY A 281 -4.71 3.96 -18.19
N TYR A 282 -4.95 5.20 -17.71
CA TYR A 282 -5.96 6.11 -18.26
C TYR A 282 -5.38 7.39 -18.89
N GLY A 283 -4.12 7.66 -18.71
CA GLY A 283 -3.43 8.82 -19.28
C GLY A 283 -2.15 9.18 -18.52
N ASP A 284 -1.62 10.37 -18.82
CA ASP A 284 -0.39 10.88 -18.23
C ASP A 284 -0.60 11.48 -16.83
N GLN A 285 0.51 11.66 -16.07
CA GLN A 285 0.54 12.22 -14.72
C GLN A 285 1.27 13.58 -14.67
N PRO A 286 0.81 14.61 -15.42
CA PRO A 286 1.44 15.92 -15.37
C PRO A 286 1.20 16.58 -14.01
N LEU A 287 2.26 17.14 -13.43
CA LEU A 287 2.23 17.83 -12.15
C LEU A 287 2.59 19.31 -12.34
N TYR A 288 2.13 20.14 -11.40
CA TYR A 288 2.39 21.57 -11.34
C TYR A 288 2.98 21.92 -9.97
N LYS A 289 4.05 22.73 -9.96
CA LYS A 289 4.65 23.29 -8.74
C LYS A 289 3.92 24.58 -8.39
N VAL A 290 3.31 24.61 -7.21
CA VAL A 290 2.73 25.80 -6.59
C VAL A 290 3.71 26.32 -5.54
N GLN A 291 4.38 27.40 -5.86
CA GLN A 291 5.33 28.06 -4.96
C GLN A 291 4.65 29.22 -4.26
N VAL A 292 4.60 29.18 -2.94
CA VAL A 292 4.04 30.20 -2.06
C VAL A 292 5.17 30.88 -1.32
N GLU A 293 5.30 32.19 -1.48
CA GLU A 293 6.34 33.00 -0.84
C GLU A 293 5.69 34.04 0.07
N LEU A 294 6.17 34.11 1.29
CA LEU A 294 5.87 35.21 2.22
C LEU A 294 6.96 36.27 2.07
N LEU A 295 6.52 37.50 1.79
CA LEU A 295 7.42 38.64 1.52
C LEU A 295 7.24 39.68 2.61
N ASP A 296 8.32 40.40 2.98
CA ASP A 296 8.25 41.59 3.82
C ASP A 296 7.75 42.83 3.02
N GLU A 297 7.65 43.97 3.70
CA GLU A 297 7.24 45.24 3.10
C GLU A 297 8.20 45.77 2.02
N TYR A 298 9.42 45.23 1.95
CA TYR A 298 10.45 45.58 0.96
C TYR A 298 10.53 44.58 -0.20
N GLY A 299 9.72 43.52 -0.18
CA GLY A 299 9.71 42.45 -1.17
C GLY A 299 10.78 41.37 -0.95
N THR A 300 11.42 41.35 0.23
CA THR A 300 12.35 40.27 0.60
C THR A 300 11.59 38.99 0.97
N VAL A 301 12.04 37.87 0.44
CA VAL A 301 11.42 36.54 0.76
C VAL A 301 11.79 36.12 2.18
N LEU A 302 10.79 35.99 3.04
CA LEU A 302 10.92 35.53 4.42
C LEU A 302 10.82 34.01 4.51
N GLU A 303 9.88 33.43 3.78
CA GLU A 303 9.64 31.97 3.75
C GLU A 303 9.11 31.54 2.38
N THR A 304 9.43 30.31 1.99
CA THR A 304 8.92 29.68 0.76
C THR A 304 8.41 28.28 1.09
N ILE A 305 7.19 27.98 0.64
CA ILE A 305 6.60 26.63 0.65
C ILE A 305 6.29 26.24 -0.79
N THR A 306 6.67 25.04 -1.19
CA THR A 306 6.34 24.48 -2.50
C THR A 306 5.47 23.25 -2.32
N LYS A 307 4.38 23.19 -3.07
CA LYS A 307 3.49 22.03 -3.17
C LYS A 307 3.41 21.57 -4.62
N ARG A 308 3.39 20.26 -4.86
CA ARG A 308 3.14 19.68 -6.18
C ARG A 308 1.67 19.27 -6.24
N ILE A 309 0.98 19.62 -7.31
CA ILE A 309 -0.43 19.28 -7.53
C ILE A 309 -0.62 18.70 -8.93
N GLY A 310 -1.56 17.80 -9.09
CA GLY A 310 -2.12 17.44 -10.41
C GLY A 310 -3.44 18.17 -10.64
N LEU A 311 -3.68 18.65 -11.84
CA LEU A 311 -4.95 19.26 -12.19
C LEU A 311 -5.94 18.16 -12.55
N ARG A 312 -6.96 17.95 -11.73
CA ARG A 312 -7.96 16.88 -11.92
C ARG A 312 -9.21 17.13 -11.07
N THR A 313 -10.31 16.55 -11.49
CA THR A 313 -11.43 16.24 -10.60
C THR A 313 -11.29 14.77 -10.17
N LEU A 314 -11.51 14.48 -8.88
CA LEU A 314 -11.47 13.11 -8.36
C LEU A 314 -12.45 13.00 -7.19
N THR A 315 -13.43 12.13 -7.34
CA THR A 315 -14.46 11.88 -6.33
C THR A 315 -14.96 10.44 -6.41
N ILE A 316 -15.85 10.06 -5.49
CA ILE A 316 -16.61 8.80 -5.55
C ILE A 316 -17.99 9.08 -6.09
N SER A 317 -18.35 8.43 -7.19
CA SER A 317 -19.71 8.42 -7.68
C SER A 317 -20.58 7.47 -6.85
N GLN A 318 -21.73 7.98 -6.41
CA GLN A 318 -22.74 7.27 -5.62
C GLN A 318 -24.11 7.40 -6.26
N GLU A 319 -24.18 7.39 -7.58
CA GLU A 319 -25.44 7.47 -8.32
C GLU A 319 -26.28 6.21 -8.13
N LYS A 320 -27.60 6.37 -8.19
CA LYS A 320 -28.54 5.23 -8.14
C LYS A 320 -28.64 4.57 -9.51
N ASP A 321 -28.62 3.26 -9.52
CA ASP A 321 -28.79 2.43 -10.71
C ASP A 321 -29.79 1.26 -10.48
N LEU A 322 -29.76 0.24 -11.36
CA LEU A 322 -30.64 -0.91 -11.29
C LEU A 322 -30.42 -1.80 -10.05
N TRP A 323 -29.21 -1.77 -9.47
CA TRP A 323 -28.81 -2.64 -8.37
C TRP A 323 -28.83 -1.95 -7.01
N GLY A 324 -28.77 -0.60 -7.01
CA GLY A 324 -28.75 0.15 -5.76
C GLY A 324 -28.05 1.48 -5.89
N LYS A 325 -26.92 1.65 -5.20
CA LYS A 325 -26.10 2.86 -5.19
C LYS A 325 -24.67 2.51 -5.53
N GLU A 326 -24.18 3.00 -6.67
CA GLU A 326 -22.82 2.70 -7.11
C GLU A 326 -21.74 3.24 -6.16
N PHE A 327 -20.57 2.64 -6.25
CA PHE A 327 -19.38 3.12 -5.55
C PHE A 327 -18.18 3.01 -6.50
N ALA A 328 -17.81 4.13 -7.11
CA ALA A 328 -16.79 4.16 -8.17
C ALA A 328 -15.97 5.44 -8.10
N PHE A 329 -14.64 5.32 -8.24
CA PHE A 329 -13.80 6.50 -8.48
C PHE A 329 -14.18 7.14 -9.82
N CYS A 330 -14.41 8.46 -9.78
CA CYS A 330 -14.68 9.26 -10.96
C CYS A 330 -13.57 10.31 -11.12
N VAL A 331 -12.73 10.14 -12.16
CA VAL A 331 -11.60 11.01 -12.45
C VAL A 331 -11.88 11.77 -13.74
N ASN A 332 -11.85 13.10 -13.69
CA ASN A 332 -12.12 13.98 -14.85
C ASN A 332 -13.43 13.62 -15.59
N GLY A 333 -14.43 13.20 -14.82
CA GLY A 333 -15.75 12.80 -15.35
C GLY A 333 -15.82 11.34 -15.84
N VAL A 334 -14.73 10.57 -15.77
CA VAL A 334 -14.68 9.16 -16.20
C VAL A 334 -14.72 8.25 -14.99
N LYS A 335 -15.64 7.29 -14.97
CA LYS A 335 -15.72 6.24 -13.94
C LYS A 335 -14.70 5.15 -14.28
N ILE A 336 -13.79 4.88 -13.37
CA ILE A 336 -12.73 3.89 -13.54
C ILE A 336 -12.97 2.65 -12.69
N PHE A 337 -12.50 1.50 -13.16
CA PHE A 337 -12.41 0.31 -12.32
C PHE A 337 -11.13 0.39 -11.50
N ALA A 338 -11.24 0.44 -10.17
CA ALA A 338 -10.08 0.46 -9.29
C ALA A 338 -9.43 -0.94 -9.26
N MET A 339 -8.14 -0.99 -9.58
CA MET A 339 -7.32 -2.19 -9.63
C MET A 339 -6.14 -2.03 -8.69
N GLY A 340 -6.01 -2.89 -7.69
CA GLY A 340 -4.93 -2.75 -6.73
C GLY A 340 -5.01 -3.63 -5.51
N GLY A 341 -4.48 -3.12 -4.40
CA GLY A 341 -4.44 -3.85 -3.14
C GLY A 341 -4.24 -2.96 -1.93
N ASN A 342 -4.24 -3.60 -0.77
CA ASN A 342 -4.06 -2.96 0.52
C ASN A 342 -2.57 -2.86 0.85
N TYR A 343 -2.12 -1.67 1.20
CA TYR A 343 -0.74 -1.36 1.56
C TYR A 343 -0.61 -1.29 3.08
N ILE A 344 0.28 -2.11 3.64
CA ILE A 344 0.63 -2.11 5.06
C ILE A 344 2.01 -1.48 5.26
N PRO A 345 2.44 -1.15 6.50
CA PRO A 345 3.79 -0.66 6.74
C PRO A 345 4.85 -1.59 6.16
N GLU A 346 5.90 -1.02 5.60
CA GLU A 346 6.95 -1.72 4.83
C GLU A 346 7.90 -2.54 5.70
N ASP A 347 8.03 -2.17 6.97
CA ASP A 347 8.83 -2.85 7.99
C ASP A 347 8.18 -2.67 9.36
N CYS A 348 8.25 -3.65 10.23
CA CYS A 348 7.75 -3.51 11.60
C CYS A 348 8.72 -2.70 12.49
N ILE A 349 9.96 -2.46 12.07
CA ILE A 349 10.91 -1.53 12.68
C ILE A 349 10.93 -0.26 11.82
N TYR A 350 10.01 0.67 12.07
CA TYR A 350 9.73 1.83 11.20
C TYR A 350 10.92 2.72 10.89
N SER A 351 11.92 2.75 11.77
CA SER A 351 13.16 3.48 11.53
C SER A 351 14.04 2.90 10.41
N ARG A 352 13.71 1.70 9.89
CA ARG A 352 14.42 1.06 8.76
C ARG A 352 13.73 1.29 7.42
N ILE A 353 12.54 1.87 7.42
CA ILE A 353 11.82 2.17 6.17
C ILE A 353 12.58 3.25 5.40
N THR A 354 12.92 2.97 4.15
CA THR A 354 13.66 3.88 3.28
C THR A 354 12.85 4.31 2.05
N PRO A 355 13.17 5.45 1.44
CA PRO A 355 12.56 5.89 0.20
C PRO A 355 12.66 4.86 -0.93
N GLU A 356 13.76 4.10 -0.99
CA GLU A 356 14.02 3.08 -2.02
C GLU A 356 13.04 1.90 -1.90
N VAL A 357 12.74 1.46 -0.67
CA VAL A 357 11.76 0.39 -0.43
C VAL A 357 10.37 0.85 -0.86
N GLN A 358 9.95 2.07 -0.46
CA GLN A 358 8.66 2.64 -0.87
C GLN A 358 8.57 2.74 -2.40
N LYS A 359 9.61 3.27 -3.03
CA LYS A 359 9.69 3.39 -4.49
C LYS A 359 9.55 2.03 -5.18
N TYR A 360 10.30 1.03 -4.72
CA TYR A 360 10.27 -0.30 -5.31
C TYR A 360 8.88 -0.95 -5.21
N LEU A 361 8.22 -0.86 -4.06
CA LEU A 361 6.88 -1.41 -3.86
C LEU A 361 5.84 -0.73 -4.77
N LEU A 362 5.87 0.60 -4.87
CA LEU A 362 4.94 1.34 -5.72
C LEU A 362 5.23 1.16 -7.22
N GLU A 363 6.51 1.08 -7.63
CA GLU A 363 6.88 0.69 -8.99
C GLU A 363 6.41 -0.72 -9.33
N SER A 364 6.48 -1.66 -8.38
CA SER A 364 5.94 -3.01 -8.53
C SER A 364 4.42 -2.99 -8.71
N CYS A 365 3.70 -2.18 -7.95
CA CYS A 365 2.25 -1.96 -8.14
C CYS A 365 1.96 -1.42 -9.55
N LYS A 366 2.66 -0.37 -9.98
CA LYS A 366 2.49 0.20 -11.33
C LYS A 366 2.77 -0.83 -12.43
N ARG A 367 3.85 -1.62 -12.29
CA ARG A 367 4.22 -2.70 -13.24
C ARG A 367 3.17 -3.80 -13.32
N ALA A 368 2.42 -4.02 -12.24
CA ALA A 368 1.30 -4.97 -12.18
C ALA A 368 -0.04 -4.34 -12.56
N ASN A 369 -0.02 -3.18 -13.25
CA ASN A 369 -1.20 -2.45 -13.73
C ASN A 369 -2.13 -1.90 -12.65
N PHE A 370 -1.65 -1.73 -11.41
CA PHE A 370 -2.46 -1.08 -10.39
C PHE A 370 -2.68 0.39 -10.73
N ASN A 371 -3.86 0.87 -10.42
CA ASN A 371 -4.23 2.29 -10.45
C ASN A 371 -4.72 2.81 -9.09
N CYS A 372 -4.79 1.93 -8.08
CA CYS A 372 -5.24 2.28 -6.75
C CYS A 372 -4.47 1.50 -5.68
N VAL A 373 -4.16 2.17 -4.55
CA VAL A 373 -3.61 1.55 -3.35
C VAL A 373 -4.38 2.05 -2.13
N ARG A 374 -4.72 1.16 -1.18
CA ARG A 374 -5.32 1.54 0.09
C ARG A 374 -4.27 1.50 1.18
N VAL A 375 -4.00 2.64 1.80
CA VAL A 375 -3.18 2.74 3.01
C VAL A 375 -4.05 2.35 4.19
N TRP A 376 -3.81 1.17 4.73
CA TRP A 376 -4.64 0.54 5.75
C TRP A 376 -4.51 1.20 7.14
N GLY A 377 -5.64 1.30 7.86
CA GLY A 377 -5.77 2.08 9.09
C GLY A 377 -5.13 1.51 10.36
N GLY A 378 -4.62 0.29 10.35
CA GLY A 378 -3.88 -0.29 11.49
C GLY A 378 -2.37 -0.01 11.46
N GLY A 379 -1.89 0.72 10.45
CA GLY A 379 -0.50 1.10 10.24
C GLY A 379 -0.17 2.52 10.69
N TYR A 380 0.49 3.27 9.82
CA TYR A 380 0.90 4.66 10.02
C TYR A 380 0.68 5.46 8.74
N TYR A 381 0.65 6.79 8.84
CA TYR A 381 0.66 7.64 7.64
C TYR A 381 2.05 7.61 7.01
N PRO A 382 2.21 7.13 5.75
CA PRO A 382 3.48 7.10 5.06
C PRO A 382 4.17 8.47 4.97
N SER A 383 5.43 8.47 4.55
CA SER A 383 6.21 9.70 4.29
C SER A 383 5.62 10.50 3.12
N ASP A 384 5.96 11.79 3.02
CA ASP A 384 5.54 12.61 1.86
C ASP A 384 6.06 12.01 0.54
N HIS A 385 7.22 11.36 0.57
CA HIS A 385 7.80 10.67 -0.59
C HIS A 385 6.88 9.58 -1.17
N PHE A 386 6.18 8.83 -0.32
CA PHE A 386 5.20 7.82 -0.77
C PHE A 386 4.09 8.45 -1.62
N TYR A 387 3.54 9.57 -1.16
CA TYR A 387 2.44 10.25 -1.88
C TYR A 387 2.95 10.96 -3.13
N ASP A 388 4.15 11.54 -3.09
CA ASP A 388 4.82 12.08 -4.29
C ASP A 388 4.99 11.01 -5.37
N LEU A 389 5.40 9.80 -4.99
CA LEU A 389 5.50 8.66 -5.90
C LEU A 389 4.13 8.23 -6.44
N CYS A 390 3.09 8.19 -5.61
CA CYS A 390 1.73 7.89 -6.06
C CYS A 390 1.23 8.93 -7.07
N ASP A 391 1.52 10.22 -6.84
CA ASP A 391 1.21 11.30 -7.79
C ASP A 391 1.92 11.09 -9.13
N GLU A 392 3.19 10.72 -9.13
CA GLU A 392 4.02 10.49 -10.32
C GLU A 392 3.66 9.19 -11.07
N MET A 393 3.17 8.20 -10.35
CA MET A 393 2.86 6.88 -10.91
C MET A 393 1.39 6.72 -11.31
N GLY A 394 0.52 7.66 -10.92
CA GLY A 394 -0.91 7.56 -11.18
C GLY A 394 -1.63 6.54 -10.30
N LEU A 395 -1.16 6.35 -9.07
CA LEU A 395 -1.79 5.44 -8.11
C LEU A 395 -2.76 6.23 -7.21
N ILE A 396 -4.05 6.04 -7.39
CA ILE A 396 -5.05 6.63 -6.49
C ILE A 396 -4.83 6.09 -5.07
N VAL A 397 -4.79 6.97 -4.09
CA VAL A 397 -4.64 6.60 -2.68
C VAL A 397 -6.00 6.64 -1.98
N TRP A 398 -6.47 5.49 -1.54
CA TRP A 398 -7.50 5.35 -0.53
C TRP A 398 -6.82 5.45 0.84
N GLN A 399 -7.02 6.55 1.55
CA GLN A 399 -6.33 6.79 2.81
C GLN A 399 -7.24 6.53 4.01
N ASP A 400 -6.96 5.44 4.74
CA ASP A 400 -7.56 5.27 6.06
C ASP A 400 -6.90 6.21 7.08
N LEU A 401 -7.69 6.72 7.99
CA LEU A 401 -7.20 7.27 9.25
C LEU A 401 -6.78 6.11 10.16
N MET A 402 -5.82 6.35 11.05
CA MET A 402 -5.16 5.26 11.80
C MET A 402 -6.02 4.72 12.95
N PHE A 403 -7.12 4.05 12.56
CA PHE A 403 -8.04 3.30 13.43
C PHE A 403 -8.42 1.99 12.74
N ALA A 404 -8.31 0.86 13.46
CA ALA A 404 -8.60 -0.45 12.89
C ALA A 404 -9.07 -1.44 13.96
N CYS A 405 -10.18 -2.12 13.72
CA CYS A 405 -10.67 -3.32 14.40
C CYS A 405 -10.72 -3.23 15.95
N ASN A 406 -10.71 -2.06 16.53
CA ASN A 406 -10.65 -1.86 17.99
C ASN A 406 -11.91 -1.19 18.53
N VAL A 407 -12.08 -1.24 19.83
CA VAL A 407 -13.10 -0.51 20.58
C VAL A 407 -12.41 0.55 21.43
N TYR A 408 -12.78 1.82 21.28
CA TYR A 408 -12.17 2.97 21.96
C TYR A 408 -13.14 3.63 22.92
N ASP A 409 -12.63 4.07 24.08
CA ASP A 409 -13.28 5.04 24.96
C ASP A 409 -13.05 6.46 24.40
N LEU A 410 -14.10 7.24 24.28
CA LEU A 410 -14.00 8.62 23.83
C LEU A 410 -13.94 9.58 25.03
N THR A 411 -12.74 9.77 25.57
CA THR A 411 -12.47 10.81 26.58
C THR A 411 -12.22 12.16 25.91
N GLU A 412 -12.28 13.27 26.67
CA GLU A 412 -11.99 14.61 26.15
C GLU A 412 -10.53 14.71 25.65
N GLU A 413 -9.58 14.09 26.36
CA GLU A 413 -8.16 14.07 25.99
C GLU A 413 -7.96 13.28 24.70
N PHE A 414 -8.67 12.15 24.54
CA PHE A 414 -8.60 11.34 23.33
C PHE A 414 -9.20 12.09 22.13
N GLU A 415 -10.37 12.73 22.30
CA GLU A 415 -11.01 13.57 21.27
C GLU A 415 -10.07 14.69 20.82
N GLU A 416 -9.42 15.40 21.76
CA GLU A 416 -8.48 16.47 21.43
C GLU A 416 -7.27 15.93 20.65
N ASN A 417 -6.69 14.82 21.11
CA ASN A 417 -5.49 14.24 20.52
C ASN A 417 -5.74 13.75 19.09
N ILE A 418 -6.81 12.97 18.86
CA ILE A 418 -7.13 12.47 17.50
C ILE A 418 -7.56 13.58 16.56
N THR A 419 -8.26 14.63 17.06
CA THR A 419 -8.64 15.80 16.24
C THR A 419 -7.40 16.54 15.72
N LYS A 420 -6.37 16.70 16.57
CA LYS A 420 -5.08 17.29 16.17
C LYS A 420 -4.36 16.39 15.16
N GLU A 421 -4.25 15.08 15.45
CA GLU A 421 -3.66 14.09 14.53
C GLU A 421 -4.27 14.17 13.14
N ILE A 422 -5.61 14.10 13.05
CA ILE A 422 -6.35 14.13 11.79
C ILE A 422 -6.11 15.45 11.07
N THR A 423 -6.25 16.58 11.78
CA THR A 423 -6.05 17.91 11.20
C THR A 423 -4.65 18.09 10.62
N GLU A 424 -3.60 17.65 11.34
CA GLU A 424 -2.21 17.76 10.93
C GLU A 424 -1.95 16.92 9.67
N ASN A 425 -2.39 15.65 9.64
CA ASN A 425 -2.16 14.77 8.50
C ASN A 425 -3.01 15.12 7.29
N VAL A 426 -4.27 15.52 7.46
CA VAL A 426 -5.12 15.99 6.37
C VAL A 426 -4.51 17.23 5.71
N LYS A 427 -4.05 18.22 6.48
CA LYS A 427 -3.38 19.41 5.96
C LYS A 427 -2.10 19.07 5.21
N ARG A 428 -1.35 18.07 5.68
CA ARG A 428 -0.14 17.59 5.04
C ARG A 428 -0.42 17.00 3.66
N LEU A 429 -1.49 16.21 3.52
CA LEU A 429 -1.72 15.31 2.38
C LEU A 429 -2.76 15.80 1.37
N ARG A 430 -3.68 16.69 1.73
CA ARG A 430 -4.85 17.10 0.91
C ARG A 430 -4.53 17.68 -0.48
N HIS A 431 -3.27 18.05 -0.74
CA HIS A 431 -2.87 18.63 -2.03
C HIS A 431 -2.41 17.59 -3.05
N HIS A 432 -2.17 16.33 -2.65
CA HIS A 432 -1.69 15.29 -3.55
C HIS A 432 -2.72 14.93 -4.63
N ALA A 433 -2.25 14.83 -5.87
CA ALA A 433 -3.08 14.47 -7.01
C ALA A 433 -3.68 13.08 -6.86
N SER A 434 -2.93 12.17 -6.27
CA SER A 434 -3.30 10.76 -6.04
C SER A 434 -4.37 10.58 -4.97
N LEU A 435 -4.55 11.53 -4.04
CA LEU A 435 -5.50 11.35 -2.93
C LEU A 435 -6.94 11.24 -3.43
N GLY A 436 -7.52 10.03 -3.30
CA GLY A 436 -8.84 9.69 -3.80
C GLY A 436 -9.96 9.86 -2.77
N LEU A 437 -9.74 9.39 -1.55
CA LEU A 437 -10.69 9.53 -0.45
C LEU A 437 -10.01 9.43 0.92
N TRP A 438 -10.68 9.96 1.93
CA TRP A 438 -10.41 9.74 3.35
C TRP A 438 -11.37 8.71 3.89
N CYS A 439 -10.87 7.67 4.56
CA CYS A 439 -11.68 6.68 5.24
C CYS A 439 -11.50 6.77 6.76
N GLY A 440 -12.59 6.74 7.50
CA GLY A 440 -12.57 6.97 8.95
C GLY A 440 -11.87 5.87 9.74
N ASN A 441 -12.08 4.61 9.35
CA ASN A 441 -11.49 3.45 10.03
C ASN A 441 -11.57 2.17 9.19
N ASN A 442 -10.82 1.15 9.62
CA ASN A 442 -10.90 -0.21 9.11
C ASN A 442 -11.79 -1.09 10.01
N GLU A 443 -12.85 -1.67 9.44
CA GLU A 443 -13.73 -2.73 9.97
C GLU A 443 -14.48 -2.44 11.27
N MET A 444 -14.39 -1.24 11.82
CA MET A 444 -15.02 -0.99 13.13
C MET A 444 -16.56 -0.91 13.04
N GLU A 445 -17.11 -0.44 11.90
CA GLU A 445 -18.57 -0.44 11.70
C GLU A 445 -19.10 -1.85 11.57
N SER A 446 -18.48 -2.66 10.74
CA SER A 446 -18.81 -4.08 10.53
C SER A 446 -18.61 -4.90 11.83
N ALA A 447 -17.54 -4.59 12.59
CA ALA A 447 -17.30 -5.25 13.88
C ALA A 447 -18.46 -5.02 14.88
N TRP A 448 -18.96 -3.80 14.99
CA TRP A 448 -20.11 -3.48 15.86
C TRP A 448 -21.40 -4.15 15.41
N ASP A 449 -21.53 -4.46 14.11
CA ASP A 449 -22.73 -5.10 13.56
C ASP A 449 -22.64 -6.63 13.55
N HIS A 450 -21.48 -7.23 13.29
CA HIS A 450 -21.34 -8.66 13.03
C HIS A 450 -20.47 -9.43 14.03
N TRP A 451 -19.49 -8.79 14.73
CA TRP A 451 -18.57 -9.54 15.58
C TRP A 451 -19.12 -9.72 17.00
N PRO A 452 -19.38 -10.97 17.43
CA PRO A 452 -20.01 -11.22 18.73
C PRO A 452 -19.24 -10.63 19.91
N GLU A 453 -17.92 -10.62 19.83
CA GLU A 453 -17.03 -10.08 20.87
C GLU A 453 -17.24 -8.57 21.03
N VAL A 454 -17.31 -7.82 19.92
CA VAL A 454 -17.56 -6.37 19.91
C VAL A 454 -19.01 -6.06 20.30
N GLN A 455 -19.96 -6.85 19.83
CA GLN A 455 -21.37 -6.69 20.21
C GLN A 455 -21.63 -6.92 21.70
N SER A 456 -20.76 -7.69 22.36
CA SER A 456 -20.84 -7.94 23.81
C SER A 456 -20.34 -6.78 24.67
N GLU A 457 -19.62 -5.81 24.07
CA GLU A 457 -19.14 -4.61 24.73
C GLU A 457 -20.27 -3.69 25.19
N SER A 458 -19.95 -2.78 26.10
CA SER A 458 -20.90 -1.84 26.66
C SER A 458 -21.52 -0.91 25.58
N LYS A 459 -22.81 -0.70 25.64
CA LYS A 459 -23.53 0.10 24.63
C LYS A 459 -23.11 1.57 24.58
N TYR A 460 -22.50 2.12 25.61
CA TYR A 460 -21.96 3.47 25.56
C TYR A 460 -20.77 3.55 24.57
N LEU A 461 -19.95 2.50 24.46
CA LEU A 461 -18.84 2.43 23.52
C LEU A 461 -19.32 2.45 22.05
N ARG A 462 -20.49 1.83 21.81
CA ARG A 462 -21.14 1.95 20.48
C ARG A 462 -21.61 3.40 20.22
N ALA A 463 -22.07 4.10 21.24
CA ALA A 463 -22.40 5.53 21.12
C ALA A 463 -21.15 6.39 20.92
N ASP A 464 -20.04 6.05 21.57
CA ASP A 464 -18.74 6.68 21.34
C ASP A 464 -18.24 6.45 19.91
N TYR A 465 -18.39 5.23 19.35
CA TYR A 465 -18.10 4.97 17.93
C TYR A 465 -18.88 5.93 17.03
N ILE A 466 -20.21 6.06 17.21
CA ILE A 466 -21.05 6.97 16.39
C ILE A 466 -20.53 8.40 16.53
N LYS A 467 -20.28 8.84 17.78
CA LYS A 467 -19.79 10.21 18.01
C LYS A 467 -18.44 10.45 17.33
N MET A 468 -17.53 9.48 17.37
CA MET A 468 -16.23 9.57 16.73
C MET A 468 -16.34 9.60 15.22
N PHE A 469 -16.89 8.55 14.59
CA PHE A 469 -16.75 8.31 13.15
C PHE A 469 -17.86 8.92 12.31
N GLU A 470 -19.00 9.28 12.92
CA GLU A 470 -20.11 9.95 12.25
C GLU A 470 -20.14 11.49 12.51
N TYR A 471 -19.41 11.97 13.51
CA TYR A 471 -19.42 13.39 13.84
C TYR A 471 -18.04 14.03 14.00
N ILE A 472 -17.18 13.56 14.94
CA ILE A 472 -15.91 14.23 15.28
C ILE A 472 -14.93 14.12 14.11
N VAL A 473 -14.65 12.91 13.65
CA VAL A 473 -13.69 12.61 12.59
C VAL A 473 -14.10 13.32 11.28
N PRO A 474 -15.32 13.13 10.75
CA PRO A 474 -15.72 13.83 9.51
C PRO A 474 -15.72 15.35 9.65
N LYS A 475 -16.01 15.89 10.84
CA LYS A 475 -15.93 17.32 11.11
C LYS A 475 -14.48 17.82 11.04
N ALA A 476 -13.54 17.10 11.64
CA ALA A 476 -12.11 17.43 11.59
C ALA A 476 -11.55 17.36 10.17
N VAL A 477 -11.87 16.30 9.43
CA VAL A 477 -11.47 16.14 8.02
C VAL A 477 -12.03 17.28 7.18
N ARG A 478 -13.35 17.53 7.19
CA ARG A 478 -13.98 18.56 6.37
C ARG A 478 -13.50 19.98 6.71
N ALA A 479 -13.13 20.25 7.96
CA ALA A 479 -12.56 21.54 8.34
C ALA A 479 -11.18 21.77 7.72
N ALA A 480 -10.38 20.71 7.57
CA ALA A 480 -9.06 20.76 6.96
C ALA A 480 -9.10 20.57 5.44
N ASP A 481 -9.97 19.69 4.94
CA ASP A 481 -10.15 19.36 3.53
C ASP A 481 -11.65 19.23 3.20
N SER A 482 -12.16 20.19 2.44
CA SER A 482 -13.57 20.24 2.03
C SER A 482 -13.84 19.58 0.68
N GLU A 483 -12.79 19.18 -0.05
CA GLU A 483 -12.88 18.74 -1.45
C GLU A 483 -12.85 17.23 -1.59
N THR A 484 -11.94 16.55 -0.84
CA THR A 484 -11.78 15.10 -0.94
C THR A 484 -12.97 14.38 -0.28
N PHE A 485 -13.46 13.35 -0.94
CA PHE A 485 -14.54 12.51 -0.43
C PHE A 485 -14.16 11.85 0.90
N PHE A 486 -15.08 11.85 1.85
CA PHE A 486 -14.92 11.18 3.14
C PHE A 486 -15.88 10.00 3.26
N TRP A 487 -15.33 8.84 3.62
CA TRP A 487 -16.03 7.58 3.88
C TRP A 487 -15.90 7.19 5.35
N GLN A 488 -16.98 6.79 6.02
CA GLN A 488 -17.01 6.63 7.47
C GLN A 488 -16.17 5.46 7.97
N SER A 489 -16.27 4.32 7.28
CA SER A 489 -15.58 3.06 7.59
C SER A 489 -15.34 2.27 6.31
N SER A 490 -14.46 1.30 6.32
CA SER A 490 -14.32 0.30 5.29
C SER A 490 -14.32 -1.08 5.97
N PRO A 491 -15.33 -1.95 5.71
CA PRO A 491 -16.45 -1.71 4.80
C PRO A 491 -17.50 -0.78 5.41
N SER A 492 -18.36 -0.23 4.54
CA SER A 492 -19.53 0.53 4.93
C SER A 492 -20.55 0.62 3.79
N SER A 493 -21.81 0.77 4.14
CA SER A 493 -22.90 1.07 3.19
C SER A 493 -23.41 2.51 3.30
N GLY A 494 -22.66 3.36 4.01
CA GLY A 494 -22.97 4.77 4.21
C GLY A 494 -23.10 5.20 5.66
N GLY A 495 -22.74 4.33 6.61
CA GLY A 495 -22.64 4.62 8.04
C GLY A 495 -23.85 4.18 8.87
N CYS A 496 -23.78 4.44 10.18
CA CYS A 496 -24.85 4.16 11.13
C CYS A 496 -25.24 2.67 11.27
N PHE A 497 -24.35 1.75 10.96
CA PHE A 497 -24.59 0.29 11.02
C PHE A 497 -25.77 -0.16 10.13
N ASP A 498 -25.97 0.51 8.99
CA ASP A 498 -27.04 0.17 8.05
C ASP A 498 -26.55 -0.88 7.05
N ASP A 499 -26.41 -2.14 7.50
CA ASP A 499 -25.87 -3.27 6.76
C ASP A 499 -24.50 -2.94 6.11
N PRO A 500 -23.42 -2.87 6.91
CA PRO A 500 -22.10 -2.39 6.44
C PRO A 500 -21.52 -3.14 5.23
N ASP A 501 -21.96 -4.39 5.01
CA ASP A 501 -21.50 -5.25 3.92
C ASP A 501 -22.57 -5.44 2.82
N ASP A 502 -23.51 -4.52 2.65
CA ASP A 502 -24.55 -4.59 1.61
C ASP A 502 -23.91 -4.62 0.21
N GLU A 503 -24.13 -5.70 -0.53
CA GLU A 503 -23.59 -5.87 -1.89
C GLU A 503 -24.05 -4.82 -2.90
N ASN A 504 -25.06 -4.01 -2.58
CA ASN A 504 -25.66 -3.04 -3.49
C ASN A 504 -25.26 -1.58 -3.19
N ARG A 505 -24.49 -1.35 -2.13
CA ARG A 505 -24.07 0.01 -1.69
C ARG A 505 -22.67 -0.02 -1.07
N GLY A 506 -21.87 1.01 -1.32
CA GLY A 506 -20.59 1.20 -0.68
C GLY A 506 -19.55 0.14 -1.07
N ASP A 507 -18.70 -0.21 -0.11
CA ASP A 507 -17.64 -1.19 -0.26
C ASP A 507 -17.84 -2.38 0.69
N CYS A 508 -17.26 -3.52 0.32
CA CYS A 508 -17.37 -4.76 1.07
C CYS A 508 -16.01 -5.38 1.35
N HIS A 509 -15.90 -6.05 2.50
CA HIS A 509 -14.82 -6.97 2.81
C HIS A 509 -15.34 -8.41 2.72
N TYR A 510 -14.74 -9.23 1.83
CA TYR A 510 -15.22 -10.59 1.61
C TYR A 510 -14.18 -11.63 2.00
N TRP A 511 -14.43 -12.31 3.12
CA TRP A 511 -13.48 -13.22 3.74
C TRP A 511 -13.91 -14.69 3.77
N ASP A 512 -15.08 -15.04 3.25
CA ASP A 512 -15.62 -16.40 3.33
C ASP A 512 -14.78 -17.42 2.57
N VAL A 513 -14.15 -17.04 1.46
CA VAL A 513 -13.23 -17.94 0.75
C VAL A 513 -12.03 -18.31 1.59
N TRP A 514 -11.50 -17.39 2.43
CA TRP A 514 -10.37 -17.70 3.33
C TRP A 514 -10.83 -18.09 4.73
N HIS A 515 -11.49 -17.17 5.47
CA HIS A 515 -11.90 -17.42 6.85
C HIS A 515 -13.03 -18.44 6.94
N GLY A 516 -14.00 -18.38 6.04
CA GLY A 516 -15.15 -19.29 5.97
C GLY A 516 -14.87 -20.63 5.29
N GLN A 517 -13.67 -20.85 4.75
CA GLN A 517 -13.27 -22.05 4.01
C GLN A 517 -14.23 -22.43 2.85
N LYS A 518 -14.82 -21.42 2.21
CA LYS A 518 -15.63 -21.59 1.02
C LYS A 518 -14.75 -21.89 -0.21
N PRO A 519 -15.24 -22.63 -1.21
CA PRO A 519 -14.50 -22.88 -2.45
C PRO A 519 -14.30 -21.56 -3.22
N PHE A 520 -13.29 -21.49 -4.10
CA PHE A 520 -13.01 -20.30 -4.92
C PHE A 520 -14.21 -19.84 -5.75
N THR A 521 -15.04 -20.79 -6.20
CA THR A 521 -16.28 -20.51 -6.94
C THR A 521 -17.30 -19.72 -6.12
N ASP A 522 -17.12 -19.61 -4.81
CA ASP A 522 -18.02 -18.81 -3.97
C ASP A 522 -17.95 -17.31 -4.32
N TYR A 523 -16.79 -16.80 -4.74
CA TYR A 523 -16.68 -15.44 -5.26
C TYR A 523 -17.69 -15.12 -6.37
N GLN A 524 -18.05 -16.09 -7.21
CA GLN A 524 -18.97 -15.92 -8.34
C GLN A 524 -20.43 -15.74 -7.91
N LYS A 525 -20.77 -15.95 -6.65
CA LYS A 525 -22.11 -15.73 -6.10
C LYS A 525 -22.33 -14.30 -5.60
N HIS A 526 -21.27 -13.50 -5.47
CA HIS A 526 -21.29 -12.18 -4.87
C HIS A 526 -21.02 -11.09 -5.88
N TYR A 527 -21.86 -10.06 -5.89
CA TYR A 527 -21.86 -8.98 -6.88
C TYR A 527 -21.72 -7.63 -6.18
N PHE A 528 -20.60 -7.41 -5.51
CA PHE A 528 -20.30 -6.17 -4.79
C PHE A 528 -20.28 -4.94 -5.69
N ARG A 529 -20.48 -3.75 -5.09
CA ARG A 529 -20.23 -2.47 -5.77
C ARG A 529 -18.74 -2.15 -5.84
N PHE A 530 -18.02 -2.55 -4.79
CA PHE A 530 -16.58 -2.43 -4.65
C PHE A 530 -16.09 -3.44 -3.60
N CYS A 531 -15.12 -4.27 -3.90
CA CYS A 531 -14.53 -5.19 -2.95
C CYS A 531 -13.18 -4.63 -2.48
N SER A 532 -13.17 -3.96 -1.34
CA SER A 532 -12.00 -3.25 -0.80
C SER A 532 -11.06 -4.14 0.01
N GLU A 533 -11.55 -5.32 0.47
CA GLU A 533 -10.72 -6.40 0.98
C GLU A 533 -11.27 -7.77 0.61
N PHE A 534 -10.40 -8.64 0.18
CA PHE A 534 -10.54 -10.08 0.03
C PHE A 534 -9.14 -10.65 -0.11
N GLY A 535 -8.89 -11.87 0.33
CA GLY A 535 -7.51 -12.33 0.34
C GLY A 535 -7.37 -13.84 0.54
N PHE A 536 -6.18 -14.34 0.21
CA PHE A 536 -5.77 -15.72 0.40
C PHE A 536 -4.30 -15.77 0.79
N GLN A 537 -3.91 -16.65 1.72
CA GLN A 537 -2.51 -16.76 2.16
C GLN A 537 -1.69 -17.71 1.32
N SER A 538 -0.38 -17.43 1.27
CA SER A 538 0.63 -18.38 0.84
C SER A 538 1.89 -18.27 1.68
N PHE A 539 2.73 -19.29 1.60
CA PHE A 539 4.10 -19.19 2.09
C PHE A 539 4.96 -18.35 1.13
N PRO A 540 5.96 -17.61 1.65
CA PRO A 540 6.96 -16.99 0.79
C PRO A 540 7.84 -18.05 0.14
N CYS A 541 8.72 -17.65 -0.79
CA CYS A 541 9.66 -18.58 -1.42
C CYS A 541 10.68 -19.17 -0.41
N LEU A 542 11.34 -20.26 -0.80
CA LEU A 542 12.29 -20.96 0.08
C LEU A 542 13.40 -20.03 0.60
N LYS A 543 13.95 -19.16 -0.24
CA LYS A 543 14.99 -18.20 0.13
C LYS A 543 14.55 -17.27 1.27
N THR A 544 13.29 -16.85 1.29
CA THR A 544 12.72 -16.07 2.40
C THR A 544 12.57 -16.90 3.65
N VAL A 545 12.10 -18.16 3.53
CA VAL A 545 12.01 -19.07 4.68
C VAL A 545 13.40 -19.35 5.27
N GLU A 546 14.41 -19.48 4.45
CA GLU A 546 15.80 -19.73 4.87
C GLU A 546 16.38 -18.58 5.70
N SER A 547 15.92 -17.34 5.48
CA SER A 547 16.39 -16.17 6.25
C SER A 547 16.07 -16.24 7.74
N PHE A 548 15.01 -16.98 8.13
CA PHE A 548 14.57 -17.08 9.52
C PHE A 548 14.55 -18.50 10.08
N THR A 549 14.95 -19.52 9.31
CA THR A 549 14.90 -20.94 9.73
C THR A 549 16.26 -21.64 9.61
N GLU A 550 16.47 -22.61 10.47
CA GLU A 550 17.44 -23.69 10.22
C GLU A 550 16.74 -24.82 9.44
N GLU A 551 17.51 -25.71 8.80
CA GLU A 551 16.98 -26.84 8.02
C GLU A 551 15.98 -27.70 8.83
N LYS A 552 16.27 -27.94 10.10
CA LYS A 552 15.38 -28.71 11.00
C LYS A 552 14.02 -28.03 11.25
N ASP A 553 13.92 -26.73 11.02
CA ASP A 553 12.71 -25.93 11.24
C ASP A 553 11.79 -25.93 10.01
N ARG A 554 12.27 -26.42 8.84
CA ARG A 554 11.57 -26.41 7.55
C ARG A 554 10.46 -27.45 7.48
N ASN A 555 9.50 -27.29 8.37
CA ASN A 555 8.22 -27.98 8.39
C ASN A 555 7.16 -26.95 8.81
N ILE A 556 6.09 -26.82 8.04
CA ILE A 556 5.06 -25.77 8.27
C ILE A 556 4.42 -25.84 9.65
N PHE A 557 4.53 -26.96 10.37
CA PHE A 557 4.06 -27.13 11.74
C PHE A 557 5.20 -27.11 12.77
N SER A 558 6.42 -26.70 12.39
CA SER A 558 7.48 -26.45 13.35
C SER A 558 7.18 -25.18 14.15
N ARG A 559 7.71 -25.12 15.38
CA ARG A 559 7.54 -23.93 16.25
C ARG A 559 7.98 -22.64 15.55
N VAL A 560 9.04 -22.69 14.74
CA VAL A 560 9.57 -21.51 14.03
C VAL A 560 8.63 -21.10 12.89
N MET A 561 8.21 -22.05 12.05
CA MET A 561 7.27 -21.76 10.96
C MET A 561 5.90 -21.27 11.48
N GLU A 562 5.41 -21.82 12.61
CA GLU A 562 4.19 -21.35 13.26
C GLU A 562 4.36 -19.98 13.91
N ASN A 563 5.57 -19.62 14.41
CA ASN A 563 5.84 -18.26 14.89
C ASN A 563 5.78 -17.24 13.75
N HIS A 564 6.21 -17.62 12.54
CA HIS A 564 6.13 -16.84 11.31
C HIS A 564 4.82 -17.09 10.53
N GLN A 565 3.76 -17.50 11.23
CA GLN A 565 2.39 -17.60 10.75
C GLN A 565 1.47 -17.09 11.85
N LYS A 566 1.02 -15.84 11.72
CA LYS A 566 0.28 -15.16 12.79
C LYS A 566 -1.22 -15.45 12.80
N ASN A 567 -1.78 -15.91 11.66
CA ASN A 567 -3.20 -16.25 11.60
C ASN A 567 -3.44 -17.67 12.15
N PRO A 568 -4.31 -17.84 13.15
CA PRO A 568 -4.61 -19.14 13.70
C PRO A 568 -5.15 -20.13 12.65
N ALA A 569 -4.67 -21.38 12.71
CA ALA A 569 -5.06 -22.47 11.80
C ALA A 569 -4.73 -22.24 10.30
N ALA A 570 -4.05 -21.17 9.92
CA ALA A 570 -3.82 -20.82 8.53
C ALA A 570 -2.99 -21.87 7.76
N ASN A 571 -1.98 -22.47 8.39
CA ASN A 571 -1.22 -23.57 7.77
C ASN A 571 -2.12 -24.76 7.43
N GLY A 572 -3.08 -25.06 8.30
CA GLY A 572 -4.10 -26.08 8.05
C GLY A 572 -5.07 -25.69 6.93
N LYS A 573 -5.46 -24.41 6.85
CA LYS A 573 -6.32 -23.90 5.75
C LYS A 573 -5.62 -23.99 4.41
N ILE A 574 -4.34 -23.62 4.31
CA ILE A 574 -3.55 -23.77 3.08
C ILE A 574 -3.56 -25.24 2.64
N LEU A 575 -3.32 -26.19 3.56
CA LEU A 575 -3.35 -27.63 3.22
C LEU A 575 -4.74 -28.10 2.83
N TYR A 576 -5.80 -27.59 3.45
CA TYR A 576 -7.18 -27.90 3.06
C TYR A 576 -7.43 -27.52 1.60
N TYR A 577 -7.20 -26.27 1.23
CA TYR A 577 -7.40 -25.79 -0.14
C TYR A 577 -6.45 -26.46 -1.14
N LEU A 578 -5.22 -26.79 -0.69
CA LEU A 578 -4.29 -27.56 -1.51
C LEU A 578 -4.88 -28.93 -1.84
N SER A 579 -5.46 -29.63 -0.86
CA SER A 579 -6.09 -30.93 -1.06
C SER A 579 -7.29 -30.91 -2.02
N GLU A 580 -7.96 -29.75 -2.12
CA GLU A 580 -9.07 -29.59 -3.07
C GLU A 580 -8.59 -29.39 -4.51
N ASN A 581 -7.42 -28.78 -4.72
CA ASN A 581 -6.97 -28.30 -6.03
C ASN A 581 -5.77 -29.05 -6.62
N PHE A 582 -4.82 -29.52 -5.79
CA PHE A 582 -3.53 -30.05 -6.22
C PHE A 582 -3.20 -31.41 -5.59
N ARG A 583 -2.31 -32.16 -6.23
CA ARG A 583 -1.69 -33.32 -5.60
C ARG A 583 -0.79 -32.88 -4.45
N TYR A 584 -0.59 -33.74 -3.45
CA TYR A 584 0.28 -33.42 -2.33
C TYR A 584 1.72 -33.23 -2.83
N PRO A 585 2.37 -32.10 -2.47
CA PRO A 585 3.71 -31.75 -2.95
C PRO A 585 4.77 -32.73 -2.45
N GLU A 586 5.75 -33.07 -3.30
CA GLU A 586 6.78 -34.07 -3.02
C GLU A 586 7.77 -33.66 -1.93
N ASN A 587 7.99 -32.36 -1.76
CA ASN A 587 8.95 -31.80 -0.82
C ASN A 587 8.52 -30.41 -0.32
N PHE A 588 9.24 -29.92 0.69
CA PHE A 588 8.93 -28.63 1.32
C PHE A 588 8.96 -27.46 0.33
N ARG A 589 9.97 -27.39 -0.56
CA ARG A 589 10.08 -26.34 -1.57
C ARG A 589 8.89 -26.34 -2.53
N LYS A 590 8.46 -27.52 -2.99
CA LYS A 590 7.31 -27.66 -3.88
C LYS A 590 6.00 -27.28 -3.16
N LEU A 591 5.92 -27.53 -1.84
CA LEU A 591 4.78 -27.06 -1.02
C LEU A 591 4.70 -25.52 -1.00
N LEU A 592 5.82 -24.83 -0.81
CA LEU A 592 5.84 -23.35 -0.83
C LEU A 592 5.40 -22.82 -2.20
N TYR A 593 5.95 -23.36 -3.28
CA TYR A 593 5.60 -23.02 -4.66
C TYR A 593 4.10 -23.22 -4.96
N VAL A 594 3.56 -24.40 -4.66
CA VAL A 594 2.12 -24.70 -4.90
C VAL A 594 1.22 -23.81 -4.07
N SER A 595 1.62 -23.43 -2.84
CA SER A 595 0.83 -22.51 -2.01
C SER A 595 0.69 -21.12 -2.65
N GLN A 596 1.73 -20.66 -3.37
CA GLN A 596 1.67 -19.37 -4.07
C GLN A 596 0.76 -19.43 -5.30
N ILE A 597 0.78 -20.54 -6.04
CA ILE A 597 -0.16 -20.77 -7.15
C ILE A 597 -1.61 -20.75 -6.62
N LEU A 598 -1.86 -21.46 -5.53
CA LEU A 598 -3.15 -21.53 -4.88
C LEU A 598 -3.67 -20.14 -4.50
N GLN A 599 -2.81 -19.29 -3.93
CA GLN A 599 -3.12 -17.90 -3.63
C GLN A 599 -3.50 -17.10 -4.90
N GLY A 600 -2.69 -17.20 -5.94
CA GLY A 600 -2.91 -16.49 -7.20
C GLY A 600 -4.22 -16.91 -7.88
N MET A 601 -4.50 -18.21 -7.92
CA MET A 601 -5.75 -18.75 -8.45
C MET A 601 -6.98 -18.23 -7.69
N ALA A 602 -6.94 -18.26 -6.34
CA ALA A 602 -8.04 -17.77 -5.53
C ALA A 602 -8.37 -16.32 -5.85
N MET A 603 -7.33 -15.45 -5.96
CA MET A 603 -7.53 -14.04 -6.28
C MET A 603 -8.03 -13.84 -7.72
N LYS A 604 -7.49 -14.60 -8.68
CA LYS A 604 -7.94 -14.57 -10.09
C LYS A 604 -9.46 -14.85 -10.20
N TYR A 605 -9.97 -15.88 -9.50
CA TYR A 605 -11.40 -16.21 -9.51
C TYR A 605 -12.30 -15.03 -9.11
N GLY A 606 -11.94 -14.29 -8.06
CA GLY A 606 -12.67 -13.13 -7.59
C GLY A 606 -12.57 -11.95 -8.56
N VAL A 607 -11.34 -11.57 -8.91
CA VAL A 607 -11.10 -10.38 -9.76
C VAL A 607 -11.71 -10.54 -11.14
N ASP A 608 -11.55 -11.72 -11.78
CA ASP A 608 -12.13 -11.98 -13.10
C ASP A 608 -13.65 -11.90 -13.06
N HIS A 609 -14.27 -12.48 -12.02
CA HIS A 609 -15.71 -12.39 -11.85
C HIS A 609 -16.18 -10.95 -11.76
N TRP A 610 -15.57 -10.12 -10.92
CA TRP A 610 -16.00 -8.73 -10.73
C TRP A 610 -15.67 -7.86 -11.94
N ARG A 611 -14.58 -8.12 -12.65
CA ARG A 611 -14.25 -7.44 -13.92
C ARG A 611 -15.23 -7.80 -15.04
N ARG A 612 -15.69 -9.06 -15.12
CA ARG A 612 -16.77 -9.45 -16.03
C ARG A 612 -18.07 -8.68 -15.77
N HIS A 613 -18.28 -8.23 -14.52
CA HIS A 613 -19.43 -7.46 -14.09
C HIS A 613 -19.12 -5.98 -13.87
N ARG A 614 -18.18 -5.44 -14.69
CA ARG A 614 -17.89 -4.02 -14.71
C ARG A 614 -19.17 -3.19 -14.85
N GLY A 615 -19.26 -2.05 -14.13
CA GLY A 615 -20.46 -1.22 -14.03
C GLY A 615 -21.29 -1.56 -12.78
N ARG A 616 -21.47 -2.84 -12.46
CA ARG A 616 -21.98 -3.24 -11.15
C ARG A 616 -20.87 -3.19 -10.10
N CYS A 617 -19.76 -3.90 -10.32
CA CYS A 617 -18.56 -3.74 -9.52
C CYS A 617 -17.62 -2.74 -10.19
N MET A 618 -17.05 -1.82 -9.40
CA MET A 618 -16.16 -0.78 -9.90
C MET A 618 -14.79 -0.73 -9.19
N GLY A 619 -14.43 -1.80 -8.51
CA GLY A 619 -13.08 -1.93 -7.96
C GLY A 619 -12.85 -3.14 -7.09
N THR A 620 -11.59 -3.59 -7.10
CA THR A 620 -11.09 -4.68 -6.27
C THR A 620 -9.73 -4.31 -5.71
N LEU A 621 -9.59 -4.35 -4.38
CA LEU A 621 -8.33 -4.13 -3.68
C LEU A 621 -8.04 -5.34 -2.81
N TYR A 622 -7.19 -6.24 -3.27
CA TYR A 622 -6.91 -7.44 -2.50
C TYR A 622 -6.07 -7.17 -1.25
N TRP A 623 -6.28 -7.94 -0.23
CA TRP A 623 -5.46 -8.00 0.97
C TRP A 623 -4.38 -9.06 0.76
N GLN A 624 -3.07 -8.75 0.70
CA GLN A 624 -2.41 -7.45 0.79
C GLN A 624 -1.23 -7.36 -0.20
N ILE A 625 -0.66 -6.15 -0.39
CA ILE A 625 0.43 -5.95 -1.35
C ILE A 625 1.75 -6.52 -0.82
N ASN A 626 2.15 -6.10 0.39
CA ASN A 626 3.50 -6.31 0.95
C ASN A 626 3.47 -6.92 2.35
N ASP A 627 4.62 -7.43 2.78
CA ASP A 627 4.90 -7.84 4.16
C ASP A 627 5.75 -6.79 4.90
N ASN A 628 5.72 -6.81 6.24
CA ASN A 628 6.58 -5.99 7.09
C ASN A 628 7.63 -6.77 7.88
N TRP A 629 7.69 -8.06 7.69
CA TRP A 629 8.70 -9.01 8.17
C TRP A 629 8.59 -10.32 7.40
N PRO A 630 9.60 -11.24 7.47
CA PRO A 630 9.49 -12.54 6.78
C PRO A 630 8.39 -13.42 7.40
N VAL A 631 7.33 -13.71 6.65
CA VAL A 631 6.11 -14.36 7.19
C VAL A 631 5.33 -15.09 6.10
N ALA A 632 4.52 -16.08 6.49
CA ALA A 632 3.43 -16.60 5.66
C ALA A 632 2.21 -15.68 5.82
N SER A 633 1.71 -15.10 4.73
CA SER A 633 0.69 -14.07 4.75
C SER A 633 -0.10 -13.98 3.45
N TRP A 634 -0.97 -13.00 3.34
CA TRP A 634 -1.74 -12.67 2.15
C TRP A 634 -0.95 -11.82 1.13
N SER A 635 0.29 -11.42 1.44
CA SER A 635 1.06 -10.54 0.58
C SER A 635 1.27 -11.11 -0.82
N SER A 636 1.30 -10.23 -1.82
CA SER A 636 1.72 -10.57 -3.19
C SER A 636 3.22 -10.32 -3.42
N ILE A 637 3.84 -9.49 -2.57
CA ILE A 637 5.28 -9.21 -2.54
C ILE A 637 5.75 -9.52 -1.12
N ASP A 638 6.78 -10.38 -0.98
CA ASP A 638 7.31 -10.73 0.32
C ASP A 638 8.16 -9.61 0.93
N TYR A 639 8.55 -9.78 2.20
CA TYR A 639 9.35 -8.78 2.93
C TYR A 639 10.64 -8.34 2.22
N PHE A 640 11.28 -9.22 1.48
CA PHE A 640 12.51 -8.89 0.72
C PHE A 640 12.23 -8.28 -0.66
N GLY A 641 10.95 -8.05 -0.99
CA GLY A 641 10.51 -7.49 -2.26
C GLY A 641 10.44 -8.51 -3.40
N ARG A 642 10.42 -9.81 -3.11
CA ARG A 642 10.25 -10.87 -4.11
C ARG A 642 8.77 -10.99 -4.49
N TRP A 643 8.48 -10.93 -5.78
CA TRP A 643 7.13 -11.15 -6.26
C TRP A 643 6.73 -12.62 -6.09
N LYS A 644 5.59 -12.84 -5.43
CA LYS A 644 4.95 -14.14 -5.37
C LYS A 644 4.10 -14.39 -6.63
N ALA A 645 3.61 -15.61 -6.82
CA ALA A 645 2.75 -15.95 -7.97
C ALA A 645 1.57 -14.99 -8.13
N LEU A 646 0.96 -14.57 -7.02
CA LEU A 646 -0.15 -13.62 -7.04
C LEU A 646 0.22 -12.30 -7.75
N HIS A 647 1.41 -11.76 -7.54
CA HIS A 647 1.77 -10.46 -8.14
C HIS A 647 1.96 -10.55 -9.66
N TYR A 648 2.53 -11.66 -10.16
CA TYR A 648 2.61 -11.95 -11.60
C TYR A 648 1.23 -12.20 -12.22
N MET A 649 0.35 -12.92 -11.53
CA MET A 649 -1.02 -13.14 -11.98
C MET A 649 -1.83 -11.82 -11.94
N ALA A 650 -1.59 -10.96 -10.93
CA ALA A 650 -2.21 -9.64 -10.83
C ALA A 650 -1.86 -8.75 -12.04
N LYS A 651 -0.63 -8.79 -12.51
CA LYS A 651 -0.23 -8.09 -13.75
C LYS A 651 -1.12 -8.48 -14.94
N LYS A 652 -1.58 -9.73 -15.01
CA LYS A 652 -2.45 -10.24 -16.07
C LYS A 652 -3.91 -9.88 -15.83
N PHE A 653 -4.47 -10.25 -14.67
CA PHE A 653 -5.89 -10.00 -14.41
C PHE A 653 -6.22 -8.51 -14.14
N TYR A 654 -5.22 -7.63 -13.89
CA TYR A 654 -5.34 -6.17 -13.86
C TYR A 654 -4.83 -5.49 -15.13
N GLY A 655 -4.53 -6.25 -16.18
CA GLY A 655 -4.22 -5.66 -17.48
C GLY A 655 -5.30 -4.70 -17.96
N PRO A 656 -4.96 -3.63 -18.70
CA PRO A 656 -5.95 -2.72 -19.27
C PRO A 656 -6.93 -3.46 -20.20
N GLN A 657 -6.46 -4.49 -20.90
CA GLN A 657 -7.29 -5.54 -21.52
C GLN A 657 -6.96 -6.85 -20.80
N ALA A 658 -7.99 -7.63 -20.51
CA ALA A 658 -7.82 -8.95 -19.89
C ALA A 658 -8.84 -9.94 -20.44
N VAL A 659 -8.36 -11.13 -20.81
CA VAL A 659 -9.20 -12.27 -21.17
C VAL A 659 -9.48 -13.10 -19.92
N SER A 660 -10.69 -13.62 -19.78
CA SER A 660 -11.03 -14.56 -18.72
C SER A 660 -12.07 -15.56 -19.19
N MET A 661 -11.96 -16.79 -18.69
CA MET A 661 -12.93 -17.85 -18.95
C MET A 661 -13.78 -18.16 -17.72
N CYS A 662 -15.03 -18.56 -17.92
CA CYS A 662 -15.84 -19.12 -16.84
C CYS A 662 -16.90 -20.09 -17.38
N MET A 663 -17.16 -21.15 -16.60
CA MET A 663 -18.21 -22.11 -16.92
C MET A 663 -19.58 -21.57 -16.52
N ASP A 664 -20.56 -21.73 -17.43
CA ASP A 664 -21.97 -21.52 -17.20
C ASP A 664 -22.73 -22.80 -17.66
N GLY A 665 -22.97 -23.69 -16.73
CA GLY A 665 -23.41 -25.05 -17.04
C GLY A 665 -22.34 -25.81 -17.85
N ASP A 666 -22.69 -26.25 -19.06
CA ASP A 666 -21.79 -26.94 -19.98
C ASP A 666 -21.17 -25.99 -21.01
N ILE A 667 -21.39 -24.69 -20.87
CA ILE A 667 -20.87 -23.67 -21.78
C ILE A 667 -19.66 -22.96 -21.15
N MET A 668 -18.52 -23.02 -21.81
CA MET A 668 -17.37 -22.19 -21.49
C MET A 668 -17.54 -20.82 -22.13
N GLN A 669 -17.68 -19.79 -21.33
CA GLN A 669 -17.77 -18.39 -21.76
C GLN A 669 -16.38 -17.77 -21.76
N VAL A 670 -15.96 -17.15 -22.86
CA VAL A 670 -14.75 -16.34 -22.96
C VAL A 670 -15.14 -14.87 -22.92
N TYR A 671 -14.57 -14.12 -22.01
CA TYR A 671 -14.79 -12.68 -21.84
C TYR A 671 -13.53 -11.88 -22.20
N LEU A 672 -13.73 -10.70 -22.74
CA LEU A 672 -12.69 -9.67 -22.87
C LEU A 672 -13.15 -8.43 -22.08
N ALA A 673 -12.38 -8.08 -21.07
CA ALA A 673 -12.52 -6.81 -20.35
C ALA A 673 -11.62 -5.75 -20.99
N ASN A 674 -12.14 -4.57 -21.27
CA ASN A 674 -11.41 -3.42 -21.79
C ASN A 674 -11.60 -2.21 -20.85
N GLU A 675 -10.54 -1.79 -20.18
CA GLU A 675 -10.54 -0.58 -19.33
C GLU A 675 -9.95 0.65 -20.06
N SER A 676 -9.49 0.49 -21.30
CA SER A 676 -8.94 1.62 -22.03
C SER A 676 -10.00 2.63 -22.50
N MET A 677 -9.55 3.81 -22.86
CA MET A 677 -10.39 4.90 -23.38
C MET A 677 -10.74 4.74 -24.86
N ASP A 678 -10.32 3.63 -25.47
CA ASP A 678 -10.58 3.29 -26.87
C ASP A 678 -11.25 1.92 -26.99
N ALA A 679 -12.13 1.77 -27.98
CA ALA A 679 -12.71 0.47 -28.31
C ALA A 679 -11.65 -0.46 -28.88
N GLN A 680 -11.68 -1.75 -28.48
CA GLN A 680 -10.68 -2.74 -28.86
C GLN A 680 -11.26 -3.77 -29.85
N SER A 681 -10.68 -3.83 -31.04
CA SER A 681 -10.96 -4.91 -32.00
C SER A 681 -10.11 -6.14 -31.65
N TYR A 682 -10.71 -7.32 -31.75
CA TYR A 682 -10.07 -8.57 -31.36
C TYR A 682 -10.29 -9.69 -32.38
N GLN A 683 -9.37 -10.65 -32.34
CA GLN A 683 -9.55 -12.00 -32.86
C GLN A 683 -9.40 -12.96 -31.70
N VAL A 684 -10.37 -13.86 -31.48
CA VAL A 684 -10.29 -14.89 -30.46
C VAL A 684 -10.14 -16.26 -31.12
N ALA A 685 -9.23 -17.08 -30.58
CA ALA A 685 -9.08 -18.48 -30.87
C ALA A 685 -9.25 -19.26 -29.56
N PHE A 686 -10.17 -20.20 -29.56
CA PHE A 686 -10.39 -21.13 -28.44
C PHE A 686 -9.94 -22.51 -28.86
N TYR A 687 -9.17 -23.16 -27.99
CA TYR A 687 -8.61 -24.47 -28.25
C TYR A 687 -9.02 -25.45 -27.16
N VAL A 688 -9.30 -26.68 -27.56
CA VAL A 688 -9.26 -27.86 -26.71
C VAL A 688 -7.98 -28.61 -27.08
N LYS A 689 -7.09 -28.79 -26.10
CA LYS A 689 -5.78 -29.42 -26.29
C LYS A 689 -5.64 -30.62 -25.34
N ASN A 690 -4.91 -31.66 -25.77
CA ASN A 690 -4.49 -32.76 -24.89
C ASN A 690 -3.23 -32.39 -24.10
N MET A 691 -2.77 -33.30 -23.22
CA MET A 691 -1.58 -33.05 -22.38
C MET A 691 -0.29 -32.93 -23.17
N GLU A 692 -0.21 -33.47 -24.40
CA GLU A 692 0.88 -33.30 -25.34
C GLU A 692 0.80 -31.99 -26.14
N CYS A 693 -0.12 -31.11 -25.80
CA CYS A 693 -0.41 -29.84 -26.47
C CYS A 693 -0.94 -29.97 -27.91
N GLU A 694 -1.41 -31.15 -28.33
CA GLU A 694 -2.04 -31.33 -29.63
C GLU A 694 -3.43 -30.71 -29.64
N ILE A 695 -3.75 -29.96 -30.68
CA ILE A 695 -5.06 -29.31 -30.85
C ILE A 695 -6.09 -30.36 -31.28
N LEU A 696 -7.05 -30.62 -30.41
CA LEU A 696 -8.16 -31.53 -30.67
C LEU A 696 -9.36 -30.81 -31.31
N GLU A 697 -9.59 -29.55 -30.88
CA GLU A 697 -10.62 -28.69 -31.46
C GLU A 697 -10.14 -27.23 -31.46
N LYS A 698 -10.56 -26.46 -32.47
CA LYS A 698 -10.29 -25.04 -32.59
C LYS A 698 -11.54 -24.30 -33.03
N LEU A 699 -11.91 -23.28 -32.29
CA LEU A 699 -12.98 -22.33 -32.66
C LEU A 699 -12.41 -20.92 -32.74
N THR A 700 -12.95 -20.09 -33.61
CA THR A 700 -12.49 -18.72 -33.76
C THR A 700 -13.65 -17.74 -33.86
N GLY A 701 -13.39 -16.51 -33.41
CA GLY A 701 -14.32 -15.40 -33.51
C GLY A 701 -13.58 -14.09 -33.72
N THR A 702 -14.30 -13.07 -34.13
CA THR A 702 -13.78 -11.70 -34.29
C THR A 702 -14.84 -10.69 -33.86
N GLY A 703 -14.43 -9.57 -33.31
CA GLY A 703 -15.38 -8.53 -32.90
C GLY A 703 -14.68 -7.26 -32.40
N THR A 704 -15.45 -6.46 -31.70
CA THR A 704 -14.97 -5.26 -31.02
C THR A 704 -15.66 -5.14 -29.67
N VAL A 705 -14.88 -4.89 -28.62
CA VAL A 705 -15.39 -4.53 -27.29
C VAL A 705 -15.29 -3.01 -27.15
N GLY A 706 -16.34 -2.40 -26.62
CA GLY A 706 -16.46 -0.94 -26.46
C GLY A 706 -15.48 -0.36 -25.45
N VAL A 707 -15.52 0.97 -25.35
CA VAL A 707 -14.74 1.73 -24.35
C VAL A 707 -15.22 1.37 -22.96
N GLN A 708 -14.30 0.96 -22.07
CA GLN A 708 -14.59 0.64 -20.68
C GLN A 708 -15.75 -0.38 -20.56
N GLU A 709 -15.69 -1.41 -21.35
CA GLU A 709 -16.71 -2.48 -21.42
C GLU A 709 -16.08 -3.84 -21.15
N SER A 710 -16.85 -4.73 -20.52
CA SER A 710 -16.53 -6.15 -20.44
C SER A 710 -17.65 -6.92 -21.13
N ALA A 711 -17.30 -7.78 -22.08
CA ALA A 711 -18.27 -8.51 -22.88
C ALA A 711 -17.87 -9.96 -23.10
N PRO A 712 -18.85 -10.90 -23.19
CA PRO A 712 -18.60 -12.24 -23.69
C PRO A 712 -18.27 -12.16 -25.20
N ILE A 713 -17.16 -12.76 -25.60
CA ILE A 713 -16.64 -12.71 -26.96
C ILE A 713 -16.74 -14.05 -27.70
N LEU A 714 -16.87 -15.15 -26.94
CA LEU A 714 -17.09 -16.49 -27.48
C LEU A 714 -17.79 -17.37 -26.42
N ALA A 715 -18.68 -18.26 -26.88
CA ALA A 715 -19.31 -19.26 -26.05
C ALA A 715 -19.14 -20.63 -26.72
N VAL A 716 -18.66 -21.61 -25.96
CA VAL A 716 -18.30 -22.94 -26.45
C VAL A 716 -18.96 -24.01 -25.61
N ASP A 717 -19.74 -24.89 -26.26
CA ASP A 717 -20.29 -26.09 -25.61
C ASP A 717 -19.17 -27.14 -25.43
N VAL A 718 -18.81 -27.41 -24.18
CA VAL A 718 -17.74 -28.36 -23.82
C VAL A 718 -18.28 -29.69 -23.31
N SER A 719 -19.60 -29.92 -23.35
CA SER A 719 -20.24 -31.18 -22.92
C SER A 719 -19.72 -32.43 -23.63
N GLY A 720 -19.30 -32.26 -24.88
CA GLY A 720 -18.69 -33.31 -25.68
C GLY A 720 -17.34 -33.85 -25.16
N TRP A 721 -16.73 -33.13 -24.22
CA TRP A 721 -15.39 -33.41 -23.67
C TRP A 721 -15.44 -34.02 -22.26
N GLU A 722 -16.63 -34.27 -21.69
CA GLU A 722 -16.80 -34.80 -20.34
C GLU A 722 -16.07 -36.13 -20.10
N ASP A 723 -16.05 -37.03 -21.10
CA ASP A 723 -15.35 -38.32 -21.02
C ASP A 723 -13.82 -38.18 -21.04
N LYS A 724 -13.31 -37.04 -21.50
CA LYS A 724 -11.86 -36.73 -21.61
C LYS A 724 -11.37 -35.63 -20.67
N LYS A 725 -12.21 -35.19 -19.76
CA LYS A 725 -11.93 -34.05 -18.88
C LYS A 725 -10.65 -34.14 -18.05
N TYR A 726 -10.08 -35.33 -17.89
CA TYR A 726 -8.83 -35.57 -17.17
C TYR A 726 -7.59 -35.45 -18.07
N GLU A 727 -7.78 -35.49 -19.39
CA GLU A 727 -6.73 -35.60 -20.41
C GLU A 727 -6.62 -34.32 -21.27
N ILE A 728 -7.42 -33.30 -20.97
CA ILE A 728 -7.48 -32.07 -21.77
C ILE A 728 -7.39 -30.82 -20.90
N PHE A 729 -6.97 -29.72 -21.54
CA PHE A 729 -7.14 -28.36 -21.04
C PHE A 729 -7.73 -27.45 -22.13
N LEU A 730 -8.28 -26.34 -21.71
CA LEU A 730 -8.91 -25.33 -22.52
C LEU A 730 -8.04 -24.08 -22.56
N GLU A 731 -7.87 -23.49 -23.72
CA GLU A 731 -7.09 -22.27 -23.89
C GLU A 731 -7.86 -21.26 -24.75
N ALA A 732 -7.88 -20.01 -24.33
CA ALA A 732 -8.38 -18.89 -25.09
C ALA A 732 -7.26 -17.91 -25.36
N GLU A 733 -6.97 -17.68 -26.63
CA GLU A 733 -6.05 -16.65 -27.10
C GLU A 733 -6.83 -15.50 -27.72
N VAL A 734 -6.54 -14.28 -27.30
CA VAL A 734 -7.16 -13.07 -27.85
C VAL A 734 -6.07 -12.19 -28.42
N THR A 735 -6.04 -12.03 -29.74
CA THR A 735 -5.12 -11.12 -30.41
C THR A 735 -5.82 -9.77 -30.59
N LEU A 736 -5.22 -8.71 -30.07
CA LEU A 736 -5.69 -7.32 -30.18
C LEU A 736 -5.22 -6.67 -31.51
N ALA A 737 -5.76 -5.51 -31.84
CA ALA A 737 -5.46 -4.83 -33.09
C ALA A 737 -4.00 -4.36 -33.22
N ASP A 738 -3.32 -4.10 -32.10
CA ASP A 738 -1.88 -3.74 -32.05
C ASP A 738 -0.94 -4.94 -32.15
N GLY A 739 -1.49 -6.15 -32.10
CA GLY A 739 -0.75 -7.42 -32.17
C GLY A 739 -0.47 -8.06 -30.83
N ASP A 740 -0.85 -7.45 -29.72
CA ASP A 740 -0.73 -8.05 -28.38
C ASP A 740 -1.62 -9.29 -28.27
N VAL A 741 -1.11 -10.34 -27.64
CA VAL A 741 -1.82 -11.61 -27.42
C VAL A 741 -2.06 -11.81 -25.93
N LEU A 742 -3.33 -11.92 -25.58
CA LEU A 742 -3.79 -12.25 -24.24
C LEU A 742 -4.18 -13.73 -24.21
N CYS A 743 -3.85 -14.42 -23.11
CA CYS A 743 -4.12 -15.85 -22.98
C CYS A 743 -4.74 -16.15 -21.62
N ASP A 744 -5.72 -17.07 -21.61
CA ASP A 744 -6.26 -17.68 -20.39
C ASP A 744 -6.35 -19.19 -20.58
N VAL A 745 -6.09 -19.94 -19.50
CA VAL A 745 -6.11 -21.41 -19.50
C VAL A 745 -7.00 -21.90 -18.37
N GLU A 746 -7.95 -22.78 -18.72
CA GLU A 746 -8.86 -23.40 -17.75
C GLU A 746 -8.91 -24.92 -17.91
N THR A 747 -9.37 -25.60 -16.88
CA THR A 747 -9.49 -27.06 -16.86
C THR A 747 -10.89 -27.45 -16.40
N LEU A 748 -11.41 -28.58 -16.91
CA LEU A 748 -12.73 -29.08 -16.55
C LEU A 748 -12.78 -29.78 -15.18
N VAL A 749 -11.59 -30.06 -14.61
CA VAL A 749 -11.41 -30.68 -13.29
C VAL A 749 -10.28 -30.00 -12.53
N PRO A 750 -10.24 -30.08 -11.19
CA PRO A 750 -9.08 -29.60 -10.43
C PRO A 750 -7.77 -30.23 -10.92
N TYR A 751 -6.67 -29.47 -10.89
CA TYR A 751 -5.34 -29.91 -11.37
C TYR A 751 -4.87 -31.24 -10.78
N LYS A 752 -5.29 -31.60 -9.57
CA LYS A 752 -4.96 -32.89 -8.93
C LYS A 752 -5.47 -34.11 -9.71
N TYR A 753 -6.50 -33.93 -10.53
CA TYR A 753 -7.12 -35.03 -11.29
C TYR A 753 -6.63 -35.09 -12.74
N LEU A 754 -5.93 -34.06 -13.21
CA LEU A 754 -5.36 -34.09 -14.56
C LEU A 754 -4.28 -35.18 -14.68
N GLU A 755 -4.24 -35.80 -15.83
CA GLU A 755 -3.22 -36.78 -16.20
C GLU A 755 -1.97 -36.05 -16.73
N LEU A 756 -1.37 -35.19 -15.88
CA LEU A 756 -0.19 -34.40 -16.22
C LEU A 756 1.04 -35.30 -16.36
N ASP A 757 1.71 -35.22 -17.50
CA ASP A 757 3.04 -35.76 -17.71
C ASP A 757 4.10 -34.85 -17.10
N LYS A 758 5.26 -35.45 -16.75
CA LYS A 758 6.40 -34.66 -16.29
C LYS A 758 7.02 -33.92 -17.48
N PRO A 759 7.00 -32.58 -17.54
CA PRO A 759 7.54 -31.86 -18.66
C PRO A 759 9.10 -31.95 -18.70
N GLU A 760 9.65 -32.17 -19.89
CA GLU A 760 11.05 -31.88 -20.16
C GLU A 760 11.14 -30.43 -20.66
N ILE A 761 11.67 -29.53 -19.78
CA ILE A 761 11.83 -28.13 -20.13
C ILE A 761 13.30 -27.87 -20.49
N THR A 762 13.52 -27.37 -21.69
CA THR A 762 14.82 -26.83 -22.11
C THR A 762 14.82 -25.31 -21.93
N ALA A 763 15.94 -24.77 -21.46
CA ALA A 763 16.14 -23.36 -21.27
C ALA A 763 17.46 -22.91 -21.91
N GLU A 764 17.39 -21.86 -22.72
CA GLU A 764 18.55 -21.18 -23.28
C GLU A 764 18.50 -19.69 -22.90
N VAL A 765 19.64 -19.10 -22.61
CA VAL A 765 19.74 -17.70 -22.21
C VAL A 765 20.56 -16.92 -23.22
N GLU A 766 19.99 -15.86 -23.73
CA GLU A 766 20.65 -14.89 -24.61
C GLU A 766 20.83 -13.56 -23.88
N GLU A 767 22.02 -12.96 -23.96
CA GLU A 767 22.26 -11.61 -23.45
C GLU A 767 22.00 -10.58 -24.57
N GLN A 768 21.06 -9.68 -24.35
CA GLN A 768 20.64 -8.65 -25.30
C GLN A 768 20.78 -7.24 -24.68
N GLY A 769 21.98 -6.65 -24.77
CA GLY A 769 22.26 -5.32 -24.23
C GLY A 769 22.07 -5.24 -22.71
N ASP A 770 21.08 -4.48 -22.26
CA ASP A 770 20.77 -4.29 -20.83
C ASP A 770 19.76 -5.32 -20.28
N ALA A 771 19.57 -6.42 -21.01
CA ALA A 771 18.65 -7.49 -20.61
C ALA A 771 19.20 -8.88 -20.95
N PHE A 772 18.62 -9.88 -20.28
CA PHE A 772 18.68 -11.28 -20.69
C PHE A 772 17.32 -11.70 -21.25
N VAL A 773 17.32 -12.60 -22.22
CA VAL A 773 16.11 -13.26 -22.73
C VAL A 773 16.28 -14.75 -22.47
N ILE A 774 15.31 -15.30 -21.73
CA ILE A 774 15.26 -16.72 -21.38
C ILE A 774 14.29 -17.39 -22.34
N HIS A 775 14.81 -18.30 -23.18
CA HIS A 775 14.05 -19.06 -24.16
C HIS A 775 13.72 -20.43 -23.55
N LEU A 776 12.44 -20.74 -23.45
CA LEU A 776 11.94 -21.97 -22.82
C LEU A 776 11.12 -22.79 -23.81
N LYS A 777 11.29 -24.11 -23.80
CA LYS A 777 10.43 -25.07 -24.50
C LYS A 777 10.04 -26.21 -23.60
N SER A 778 8.78 -26.61 -23.65
CA SER A 778 8.26 -27.77 -22.91
C SER A 778 7.88 -28.89 -23.85
N SER A 779 8.11 -30.13 -23.45
CA SER A 779 7.71 -31.32 -24.20
C SER A 779 6.20 -31.63 -24.15
N CYS A 780 5.47 -31.03 -23.18
CA CYS A 780 4.04 -31.23 -22.96
C CYS A 780 3.46 -30.04 -22.17
N PHE A 781 2.17 -30.07 -21.91
CA PHE A 781 1.52 -29.04 -21.07
C PHE A 781 2.18 -28.91 -19.71
N SER A 782 2.66 -27.71 -19.41
CA SER A 782 3.30 -27.40 -18.12
C SER A 782 2.62 -26.16 -17.49
N PRO A 783 1.60 -26.40 -16.67
CA PRO A 783 0.88 -25.30 -16.01
C PRO A 783 1.73 -24.69 -14.91
N PHE A 784 1.65 -23.36 -14.76
CA PHE A 784 2.29 -22.57 -13.72
C PHE A 784 3.83 -22.75 -13.63
N THR A 785 4.48 -22.94 -14.77
CA THR A 785 5.95 -23.00 -14.82
C THR A 785 6.54 -21.75 -14.20
N ALA A 786 7.47 -21.93 -13.25
CA ALA A 786 8.12 -20.82 -12.57
C ALA A 786 9.64 -20.90 -12.68
N ILE A 787 10.25 -19.73 -12.88
CA ILE A 787 11.69 -19.54 -12.89
C ILE A 787 12.11 -18.93 -11.55
N GLY A 788 13.00 -19.62 -10.82
CA GLY A 788 13.63 -19.14 -9.60
C GLY A 788 15.12 -18.94 -9.79
N PHE A 789 15.76 -18.25 -8.83
CA PHE A 789 17.20 -18.00 -8.83
C PHE A 789 17.78 -18.32 -7.45
N ILE A 790 18.96 -18.96 -7.42
CA ILE A 790 19.58 -19.43 -6.17
C ILE A 790 20.11 -18.25 -5.35
N ASP A 791 20.93 -17.38 -5.94
CA ASP A 791 21.64 -16.33 -5.20
C ASP A 791 20.98 -14.94 -5.36
N ALA A 792 20.73 -14.49 -6.59
CA ALA A 792 20.15 -13.17 -6.84
C ALA A 792 18.63 -13.12 -6.63
N ASP A 793 18.11 -11.99 -6.21
CA ASP A 793 16.68 -11.67 -6.26
C ASP A 793 16.37 -11.02 -7.61
N VAL A 794 15.42 -11.58 -8.34
CA VAL A 794 15.11 -11.20 -9.70
C VAL A 794 13.61 -10.92 -9.87
N THR A 795 13.27 -9.86 -10.59
CA THR A 795 11.91 -9.62 -11.02
C THR A 795 11.83 -9.77 -12.54
N LEU A 796 11.26 -10.89 -12.98
CA LEU A 796 11.07 -11.18 -14.41
C LEU A 796 9.93 -10.35 -15.01
N GLU A 797 9.88 -10.26 -16.35
CA GLU A 797 8.74 -9.69 -17.05
C GLU A 797 7.46 -10.50 -16.82
N ASP A 798 7.55 -11.83 -16.86
CA ASP A 798 6.49 -12.78 -16.52
C ASP A 798 7.04 -13.98 -15.76
N ASN A 799 6.19 -14.62 -14.96
CA ASN A 799 6.52 -15.85 -14.24
C ASN A 799 5.23 -16.60 -13.85
N PHE A 800 5.33 -17.85 -13.43
CA PHE A 800 4.17 -18.70 -13.11
C PHE A 800 3.18 -18.80 -14.28
N PHE A 801 3.70 -18.96 -15.48
CA PHE A 801 2.94 -19.02 -16.74
C PHE A 801 2.61 -20.47 -17.14
N HIS A 802 1.67 -20.62 -18.08
CA HIS A 802 1.36 -21.90 -18.70
C HIS A 802 2.18 -22.06 -19.98
N MET A 803 2.75 -23.24 -20.17
CA MET A 803 3.33 -23.64 -21.45
C MET A 803 2.35 -24.61 -22.11
N THR A 804 1.69 -24.13 -23.16
CA THR A 804 0.49 -24.72 -23.78
C THR A 804 0.73 -25.27 -25.20
N ASP A 805 1.92 -25.06 -25.73
CA ASP A 805 2.37 -25.55 -27.03
C ASP A 805 3.83 -25.97 -26.97
N GLY A 806 4.31 -26.66 -27.95
CA GLY A 806 5.72 -27.03 -28.08
C GLY A 806 6.61 -25.91 -28.63
N GLU A 807 6.07 -24.69 -28.77
CA GLU A 807 6.79 -23.54 -29.29
C GLU A 807 7.63 -22.85 -28.20
N GLU A 808 8.50 -21.95 -28.64
CA GLU A 808 9.42 -21.25 -27.76
C GLU A 808 8.71 -20.09 -27.07
N MET A 809 8.74 -20.12 -25.75
CA MET A 809 8.35 -19.00 -24.90
C MET A 809 9.57 -18.19 -24.48
N CYS A 810 9.49 -16.87 -24.62
CA CYS A 810 10.57 -15.94 -24.24
C CYS A 810 10.18 -15.15 -23.00
N VAL A 811 11.06 -15.14 -22.00
CA VAL A 811 10.90 -14.33 -20.78
C VAL A 811 12.07 -13.37 -20.67
N ARG A 812 11.76 -12.06 -20.60
CA ARG A 812 12.76 -11.01 -20.49
C ARG A 812 13.09 -10.71 -19.01
N LEU A 813 14.38 -10.49 -18.75
CA LEU A 813 14.93 -9.99 -17.50
C LEU A 813 15.78 -8.75 -17.77
N ASP A 814 15.33 -7.59 -17.38
CA ASP A 814 16.18 -6.39 -17.41
C ASP A 814 17.23 -6.47 -16.29
N LYS A 815 18.48 -6.12 -16.58
CA LYS A 815 19.59 -6.20 -15.60
C LYS A 815 19.37 -5.31 -14.38
N LYS A 816 18.62 -4.20 -14.55
CA LYS A 816 18.21 -3.33 -13.43
C LYS A 816 17.26 -3.99 -12.41
N ASP A 817 16.61 -5.09 -12.82
CA ASP A 817 15.66 -5.83 -11.99
C ASP A 817 16.32 -7.00 -11.23
N ILE A 818 17.66 -7.07 -11.27
CA ILE A 818 18.48 -7.97 -10.46
C ILE A 818 18.87 -7.23 -9.18
N ARG A 819 18.57 -7.83 -8.03
CA ARG A 819 18.79 -7.25 -6.71
C ARG A 819 19.40 -8.28 -5.76
N ASN A 820 19.99 -7.82 -4.65
CA ASN A 820 20.51 -8.68 -3.57
C ASN A 820 21.36 -9.85 -4.06
N GLY A 821 22.23 -9.61 -5.03
CA GLY A 821 23.11 -10.58 -5.66
C GLY A 821 23.56 -10.08 -7.03
N GLU A 822 24.41 -10.81 -7.68
CA GLU A 822 24.96 -10.49 -8.99
C GLU A 822 24.68 -11.62 -9.98
N ILE A 823 24.39 -11.27 -11.22
CA ILE A 823 24.39 -12.15 -12.39
C ILE A 823 25.33 -11.53 -13.41
N LEU A 824 26.45 -12.18 -13.65
CA LEU A 824 27.56 -11.62 -14.43
C LEU A 824 27.31 -11.69 -15.94
N ASP A 825 26.79 -12.83 -16.41
CA ASP A 825 26.51 -13.10 -17.83
C ASP A 825 25.43 -14.17 -17.99
N ALA A 826 25.12 -14.53 -19.22
CA ALA A 826 24.11 -15.55 -19.54
C ALA A 826 24.46 -16.95 -18.99
N ALA A 827 25.73 -17.28 -18.89
CA ALA A 827 26.16 -18.58 -18.34
C ALA A 827 25.95 -18.66 -16.83
N ASP A 828 26.28 -17.58 -16.12
CA ASP A 828 26.01 -17.42 -14.67
C ASP A 828 24.53 -17.45 -14.39
N LEU A 829 23.70 -16.70 -15.17
CA LEU A 829 22.25 -16.74 -15.06
C LEU A 829 21.72 -18.16 -15.22
N THR A 830 22.18 -18.89 -16.23
CA THR A 830 21.80 -20.30 -16.48
C THR A 830 22.15 -21.20 -15.29
N GLN A 831 23.29 -20.97 -14.67
CA GLN A 831 23.75 -21.76 -13.52
C GLN A 831 22.92 -21.48 -12.26
N GLN A 832 22.52 -20.24 -12.07
CA GLN A 832 21.69 -19.82 -10.91
C GLN A 832 20.21 -20.13 -11.09
N MET A 833 19.76 -20.34 -12.33
CA MET A 833 18.35 -20.53 -12.67
C MET A 833 17.85 -21.93 -12.28
N GLU A 834 16.66 -21.95 -11.71
CA GLU A 834 15.92 -23.16 -11.38
C GLU A 834 14.50 -23.07 -11.96
N ILE A 835 14.03 -24.18 -12.52
CA ILE A 835 12.67 -24.27 -13.07
C ILE A 835 11.82 -25.15 -12.16
N LEU A 836 10.68 -24.62 -11.73
CA LEU A 836 9.69 -25.33 -10.95
C LEU A 836 8.44 -25.60 -11.81
N THR A 837 7.93 -26.81 -11.71
CA THR A 837 6.73 -27.26 -12.42
C THR A 837 5.75 -27.90 -11.47
N LEU A 838 4.49 -27.99 -11.85
CA LEU A 838 3.45 -28.63 -11.04
C LEU A 838 3.57 -30.17 -11.07
N ALA A 839 3.93 -30.76 -12.22
CA ALA A 839 4.14 -32.18 -12.42
C ALA A 839 5.52 -32.67 -12.06
#